data_eacfed7d4355f0000bdb24ae715fb754
#
_entry.id   eacfed7d4355f0000bdb24ae715fb754
#
_cell.length_a   1.000
_cell.length_b   1.000
_cell.length_c   1.000
_cell.angle_alpha   90.00
_cell.angle_beta   90.00
_cell.angle_gamma   90.00
#
_symmetry.space_group_name_H-M   'P 1'
#
loop_
_entity.id
_entity.type
_entity.pdbx_description
1 polymer ?
#
loop_
_entity_poly.entity_id
_entity_poly.type
_entity_poly.pdbx_seq_one_letter_code
_entity_poly.pdbx_strand_id
1 'polypeptide(L)'
;YEDFNVDLRSFLEAYLDGNLELLPEESFVPLGIRLKLYIKYDLNDDLSQVSQVIMNLDPADDNIILSFEYLVEYNELSQLKADYLDAADKFENKPKLYLKDKHGDYFGRILKKSILFDDESQFIDLQKERINLKDIVSIQFISAKRSVTNKQNDKTLSNQTSTLYKQADESEEQIEASDEFKKELRKTDEVLGGIYQKMFDGVIQKVNKFGGLSPSETDIRVASTLQHRELLEGNTTVMYAHRDHELPEHYNGLGYMNLISMIFEIEMLMSRLRRSLSEKPAAVNVLFIEEPEAHTHPQMQYVFINNIKELLKENQKREDGLFIELQSIITTHSSHIVAESDFDDIKFLKKCSVSHRVVAKNLKELASRYQSQDAKEDEILRSRYKFLKQYLTLNRAELFFADKAIFIEGDTERIVLPAMMKKIDMEDPSQKELPLLSQNISIVEVGAHSQIFEKLIEFLGIKSLVITDIDSYKEVQDDDNPNQINRVKCKPSDPAASHTSNNSLDFYFGTKDLDFYKNLEFDNKSLNKSEKDNTWKQDDSGFLKVVYQTEEQGYFARSYEDAFFSINKPLLELGHDAFPSLTKKWLNKYLDGNIDAYKFAENGVGSKPSLAIEILLNSKPDAGGNEFSNWQVPLYIKEGLLWLRN
;
A
#
# COMPACT_ATOMS: atom_id res chain seq x y z
N TYR A 1 17.32 12.37 -15.83
CA TYR A 1 18.22 11.22 -15.61
C TYR A 1 17.79 10.37 -14.41
N GLU A 2 17.34 11.00 -13.32
CA GLU A 2 16.99 10.30 -12.09
C GLU A 2 15.66 9.53 -12.18
N ASP A 3 14.84 9.83 -13.15
CA ASP A 3 13.62 9.09 -13.45
C ASP A 3 13.86 7.76 -14.19
N PHE A 4 15.07 7.56 -14.72
CA PHE A 4 15.41 6.28 -15.33
C PHE A 4 15.52 5.17 -14.29
N ASN A 5 15.13 3.96 -14.68
CA ASN A 5 15.35 2.77 -13.87
C ASN A 5 16.82 2.60 -13.51
N VAL A 6 17.11 2.04 -12.32
CA VAL A 6 18.49 1.82 -11.82
C VAL A 6 19.29 0.95 -12.79
N ASP A 7 18.67 -0.08 -13.36
CA ASP A 7 19.34 -0.98 -14.32
C ASP A 7 19.75 -0.23 -15.58
N LEU A 8 18.89 0.65 -16.11
CA LEU A 8 19.20 1.48 -17.26
C LEU A 8 20.31 2.50 -16.95
N ARG A 9 20.28 3.12 -15.77
CA ARG A 9 21.35 4.05 -15.35
C ARG A 9 22.69 3.34 -15.27
N SER A 10 22.72 2.16 -14.64
CA SER A 10 23.92 1.34 -14.51
C SER A 10 24.44 0.88 -15.88
N PHE A 11 23.55 0.52 -16.80
CA PHE A 11 23.89 0.18 -18.17
C PHE A 11 24.55 1.38 -18.89
N LEU A 12 23.92 2.55 -18.85
CA LEU A 12 24.43 3.76 -19.52
C LEU A 12 25.80 4.18 -18.96
N GLU A 13 25.96 4.14 -17.63
CA GLU A 13 27.24 4.45 -16.99
C GLU A 13 28.34 3.46 -17.43
N ALA A 14 28.08 2.15 -17.38
CA ALA A 14 29.02 1.11 -17.80
C ALA A 14 29.35 1.16 -19.31
N TYR A 15 28.37 1.52 -20.15
CA TYR A 15 28.56 1.71 -21.58
C TYR A 15 29.50 2.89 -21.88
N LEU A 16 29.34 4.02 -21.22
CA LEU A 16 30.22 5.18 -21.37
C LEU A 16 31.66 4.91 -20.85
N ASP A 17 31.77 4.17 -19.75
CA ASP A 17 33.06 3.74 -19.20
C ASP A 17 33.79 2.69 -20.09
N GLY A 18 33.15 2.19 -21.14
CA GLY A 18 33.72 1.17 -22.02
C GLY A 18 33.68 -0.24 -21.46
N ASN A 19 32.98 -0.48 -20.36
CA ASN A 19 32.84 -1.79 -19.71
C ASN A 19 31.75 -2.66 -20.38
N LEU A 20 30.94 -2.07 -21.27
CA LEU A 20 29.89 -2.74 -22.02
C LEU A 20 29.96 -2.33 -23.50
N GLU A 21 29.59 -3.26 -24.39
CA GLU A 21 29.39 -3.03 -25.81
C GLU A 21 27.90 -3.13 -26.14
N LEU A 22 27.45 -2.37 -27.15
CA LEU A 22 26.08 -2.48 -27.64
C LEU A 22 25.91 -3.78 -28.44
N LEU A 23 24.70 -4.31 -28.38
CA LEU A 23 24.26 -5.32 -29.33
C LEU A 23 24.31 -4.74 -30.77
N PRO A 24 24.45 -5.59 -31.79
CA PRO A 24 24.34 -5.13 -33.18
C PRO A 24 23.05 -4.33 -33.41
N GLU A 25 23.10 -3.32 -34.29
CA GLU A 25 21.97 -2.43 -34.56
C GLU A 25 20.68 -3.17 -34.88
N GLU A 26 20.77 -4.28 -35.63
CA GLU A 26 19.64 -5.13 -35.99
C GLU A 26 18.93 -5.78 -34.80
N SER A 27 19.63 -5.95 -33.68
CA SER A 27 19.12 -6.57 -32.44
C SER A 27 18.90 -5.56 -31.32
N PHE A 28 19.20 -4.29 -31.57
CA PHE A 28 19.09 -3.26 -30.54
C PHE A 28 17.65 -2.84 -30.32
N VAL A 29 17.24 -2.81 -29.07
CA VAL A 29 15.93 -2.28 -28.66
C VAL A 29 16.13 -0.91 -28.05
N PRO A 30 15.45 0.15 -28.52
CA PRO A 30 15.56 1.49 -27.96
C PRO A 30 15.39 1.53 -26.45
N LEU A 31 16.29 2.23 -25.78
CA LEU A 31 16.36 2.28 -24.32
C LEU A 31 15.76 3.57 -23.78
N GLY A 32 15.05 3.51 -22.65
CA GLY A 32 14.50 4.71 -22.01
C GLY A 32 13.26 4.44 -21.19
N ILE A 33 12.39 5.44 -21.14
CA ILE A 33 11.11 5.39 -20.42
C ILE A 33 9.98 5.24 -21.43
N ARG A 34 9.11 4.28 -21.19
CA ARG A 34 7.91 4.05 -22.01
C ARG A 34 6.70 3.92 -21.08
N LEU A 35 5.67 4.73 -21.31
CA LEU A 35 4.37 4.66 -20.67
C LEU A 35 3.33 4.26 -21.70
N LYS A 36 2.59 3.18 -21.46
CA LYS A 36 1.45 2.78 -22.28
C LYS A 36 0.17 2.88 -21.46
N LEU A 37 -0.82 3.58 -22.00
CA LEU A 37 -2.17 3.66 -21.46
C LEU A 37 -3.09 2.79 -22.32
N TYR A 38 -3.68 1.78 -21.69
CA TYR A 38 -4.66 0.91 -22.31
C TYR A 38 -6.05 1.42 -21.95
N ILE A 39 -6.78 1.90 -22.93
CA ILE A 39 -8.15 2.39 -22.80
C ILE A 39 -9.06 1.36 -23.42
N LYS A 40 -9.93 0.78 -22.60
CA LYS A 40 -10.94 -0.17 -23.06
C LYS A 40 -12.28 0.55 -23.17
N TYR A 41 -13.02 0.29 -24.24
CA TYR A 41 -14.34 0.85 -24.50
C TYR A 41 -15.36 -0.24 -24.81
N ASP A 42 -16.64 0.07 -24.67
CA ASP A 42 -17.73 -0.83 -25.02
C ASP A 42 -18.67 -0.21 -26.08
N LEU A 43 -19.67 -0.98 -26.49
CA LEU A 43 -20.61 -0.59 -27.55
C LEU A 43 -21.49 0.61 -27.21
N ASN A 44 -21.56 1.00 -25.92
CA ASN A 44 -22.42 2.10 -25.45
C ASN A 44 -21.61 3.40 -25.26
N ASP A 45 -20.28 3.33 -25.34
CA ASP A 45 -19.41 4.48 -25.11
C ASP A 45 -19.46 5.48 -26.28
N ASP A 46 -19.40 6.78 -25.97
CA ASP A 46 -19.27 7.84 -26.98
C ASP A 46 -17.82 7.93 -27.48
N LEU A 47 -17.58 7.30 -28.62
CA LEU A 47 -16.26 7.27 -29.25
C LEU A 47 -15.89 8.55 -30.00
N SER A 48 -16.75 9.60 -30.01
CA SER A 48 -16.53 10.82 -30.80
C SER A 48 -15.20 11.52 -30.52
N GLN A 49 -14.74 11.51 -29.26
CA GLN A 49 -13.48 12.16 -28.85
C GLN A 49 -12.24 11.28 -29.07
N VAL A 50 -12.41 9.97 -29.19
CA VAL A 50 -11.31 9.00 -29.35
C VAL A 50 -11.20 8.44 -30.78
N SER A 51 -12.12 8.79 -31.65
CA SER A 51 -12.20 8.25 -33.04
C SER A 51 -10.90 8.42 -33.82
N GLN A 52 -10.14 9.50 -33.59
CA GLN A 52 -8.88 9.78 -34.28
C GLN A 52 -7.71 8.92 -33.78
N VAL A 53 -7.85 8.21 -32.69
CA VAL A 53 -6.79 7.36 -32.09
C VAL A 53 -7.14 5.88 -32.11
N ILE A 54 -8.30 5.52 -32.63
CA ILE A 54 -8.68 4.12 -32.87
C ILE A 54 -7.87 3.60 -34.05
N MET A 55 -7.06 2.59 -33.83
CA MET A 55 -6.18 2.00 -34.82
C MET A 55 -6.85 0.86 -35.60
N ASN A 56 -7.78 0.16 -34.97
CA ASN A 56 -8.47 -0.98 -35.52
C ASN A 56 -9.99 -0.76 -35.49
N LEU A 57 -10.66 -1.08 -36.57
CA LEU A 57 -12.13 -1.01 -36.66
C LEU A 57 -12.80 -2.39 -36.50
N ASP A 58 -12.04 -3.41 -36.12
CA ASP A 58 -12.59 -4.73 -35.83
C ASP A 58 -13.42 -4.64 -34.53
N PRO A 59 -14.72 -5.00 -34.56
CA PRO A 59 -15.57 -5.00 -33.38
C PRO A 59 -15.09 -5.92 -32.24
N ALA A 60 -14.18 -6.85 -32.51
CA ALA A 60 -13.58 -7.73 -31.54
C ALA A 60 -12.40 -7.08 -30.78
N ASP A 61 -11.85 -5.98 -31.31
CA ASP A 61 -10.79 -5.19 -30.68
C ASP A 61 -11.41 -3.93 -30.06
N ASP A 62 -11.53 -3.93 -28.75
CA ASP A 62 -12.14 -2.87 -27.93
C ASP A 62 -11.09 -2.03 -27.18
N ASN A 63 -9.84 -1.99 -27.68
CA ASN A 63 -8.73 -1.35 -27.00
C ASN A 63 -8.12 -0.20 -27.83
N ILE A 64 -7.79 0.89 -27.14
CA ILE A 64 -6.94 1.98 -27.65
C ILE A 64 -5.68 1.99 -26.80
N ILE A 65 -4.50 2.01 -27.44
CA ILE A 65 -3.23 2.05 -26.71
C ILE A 65 -2.51 3.35 -27.04
N LEU A 66 -2.40 4.23 -26.06
CA LEU A 66 -1.58 5.44 -26.16
C LEU A 66 -0.20 5.17 -25.59
N SER A 67 0.85 5.34 -26.39
CA SER A 67 2.25 5.18 -25.98
C SER A 67 2.94 6.53 -25.90
N PHE A 68 3.62 6.75 -24.79
CA PHE A 68 4.48 7.92 -24.52
C PHE A 68 5.89 7.41 -24.32
N GLU A 69 6.80 7.78 -25.24
CA GLU A 69 8.12 7.19 -25.35
C GLU A 69 9.19 8.28 -25.24
N TYR A 70 10.09 8.15 -24.26
CA TYR A 70 11.30 8.93 -24.10
C TYR A 70 12.48 7.96 -24.22
N LEU A 71 12.94 7.77 -25.44
CA LEU A 71 13.86 6.69 -25.82
C LEU A 71 15.10 7.26 -26.50
N VAL A 72 16.19 6.51 -26.41
CA VAL A 72 17.40 6.72 -27.20
C VAL A 72 17.58 5.58 -28.18
N GLU A 73 17.77 5.89 -29.46
CA GLU A 73 18.02 4.94 -30.52
C GLU A 73 19.51 4.57 -30.57
N TYR A 74 19.87 3.59 -31.39
CA TYR A 74 21.24 3.07 -31.50
C TYR A 74 22.26 4.14 -31.89
N ASN A 75 21.93 4.95 -32.90
CA ASN A 75 22.82 5.97 -33.44
C ASN A 75 23.06 7.10 -32.43
N GLU A 76 22.00 7.58 -31.77
CA GLU A 76 22.07 8.62 -30.75
C GLU A 76 22.86 8.12 -29.51
N LEU A 77 22.71 6.85 -29.14
CA LEU A 77 23.45 6.25 -28.04
C LEU A 77 24.94 6.09 -28.38
N SER A 78 25.24 5.76 -29.64
CA SER A 78 26.63 5.72 -30.14
C SER A 78 27.27 7.10 -30.18
N GLN A 79 26.51 8.12 -30.59
CA GLN A 79 26.95 9.52 -30.58
C GLN A 79 27.16 10.02 -29.14
N LEU A 80 26.28 9.70 -28.21
CA LEU A 80 26.42 10.00 -26.78
C LEU A 80 27.76 9.52 -26.23
N LYS A 81 28.20 8.31 -26.59
CA LYS A 81 29.50 7.75 -26.17
C LYS A 81 30.65 8.50 -26.79
N ALA A 82 30.61 8.80 -28.09
CA ALA A 82 31.64 9.54 -28.78
C ALA A 82 31.85 10.94 -28.17
N ASP A 83 30.75 11.66 -27.98
CA ASP A 83 30.75 13.01 -27.38
C ASP A 83 31.22 13.01 -25.91
N TYR A 84 30.85 11.96 -25.16
CA TYR A 84 31.38 11.77 -23.80
C TYR A 84 32.89 11.60 -23.78
N LEU A 85 33.46 10.76 -24.67
CA LEU A 85 34.92 10.54 -24.73
C LEU A 85 35.68 11.83 -25.05
N ASP A 86 35.14 12.70 -25.91
CA ASP A 86 35.70 14.00 -26.22
C ASP A 86 35.59 15.02 -25.08
N ALA A 87 34.60 14.86 -24.20
CA ALA A 87 34.30 15.79 -23.11
C ALA A 87 34.62 15.26 -21.71
N ALA A 88 35.15 14.04 -21.60
CA ALA A 88 35.29 13.31 -20.33
C ALA A 88 36.05 14.08 -19.24
N ASP A 89 37.15 14.78 -19.64
CA ASP A 89 37.93 15.60 -18.69
C ASP A 89 37.11 16.72 -18.04
N LYS A 90 36.16 17.30 -18.77
CA LYS A 90 35.29 18.37 -18.25
C LYS A 90 34.32 17.86 -17.19
N PHE A 91 34.05 16.59 -17.20
CA PHE A 91 33.13 15.90 -16.28
C PHE A 91 33.86 15.00 -15.29
N GLU A 92 35.14 15.30 -15.00
CA GLU A 92 35.99 14.55 -14.04
C GLU A 92 36.13 13.05 -14.38
N ASN A 93 35.98 12.67 -15.64
CA ASN A 93 35.89 11.27 -16.10
C ASN A 93 34.79 10.47 -15.41
N LYS A 94 33.66 11.11 -15.07
CA LYS A 94 32.50 10.49 -14.41
C LYS A 94 31.28 10.48 -15.35
N PRO A 95 30.92 9.31 -15.94
CA PRO A 95 29.77 9.18 -16.85
C PRO A 95 28.47 9.73 -16.26
N LYS A 96 28.25 9.50 -14.98
CA LYS A 96 27.06 9.95 -14.27
C LYS A 96 26.87 11.47 -14.32
N LEU A 97 27.94 12.25 -14.21
CA LEU A 97 27.86 13.72 -14.28
C LEU A 97 27.50 14.16 -15.70
N TYR A 98 28.10 13.54 -16.70
CA TYR A 98 27.80 13.81 -18.10
C TYR A 98 26.34 13.46 -18.45
N LEU A 99 25.90 12.28 -18.06
CA LEU A 99 24.52 11.84 -18.29
C LEU A 99 23.49 12.76 -17.63
N LYS A 100 23.73 13.23 -16.41
CA LYS A 100 22.84 14.19 -15.74
C LYS A 100 22.64 15.48 -16.51
N ASP A 101 23.71 15.98 -17.16
CA ASP A 101 23.70 17.24 -17.91
C ASP A 101 23.21 17.06 -19.36
N LYS A 102 23.62 15.99 -20.02
CA LYS A 102 23.55 15.85 -21.48
C LYS A 102 22.55 14.80 -22.01
N HIS A 103 22.00 13.92 -21.20
CA HIS A 103 21.12 12.84 -21.70
C HIS A 103 19.95 13.38 -22.56
N GLY A 104 19.42 14.56 -22.22
CA GLY A 104 18.30 15.17 -22.95
C GLY A 104 18.61 15.51 -24.39
N ASP A 105 19.87 15.74 -24.73
CA ASP A 105 20.29 16.08 -26.10
C ASP A 105 20.17 14.87 -27.04
N TYR A 106 20.24 13.64 -26.50
CA TYR A 106 20.21 12.37 -27.25
C TYR A 106 18.86 11.65 -27.18
N PHE A 107 18.16 11.72 -26.04
CA PHE A 107 16.84 11.12 -25.89
C PHE A 107 15.75 11.96 -26.60
N GLY A 108 16.03 13.23 -26.86
CA GLY A 108 15.16 14.10 -27.62
C GLY A 108 13.84 14.42 -26.92
N ARG A 109 12.74 14.39 -27.67
CA ARG A 109 11.40 14.72 -27.18
C ARG A 109 10.59 13.45 -26.93
N ILE A 110 9.64 13.55 -25.98
CA ILE A 110 8.67 12.48 -25.75
C ILE A 110 7.82 12.31 -27.02
N LEU A 111 7.92 11.13 -27.63
CA LEU A 111 7.05 10.72 -28.72
C LEU A 111 5.70 10.28 -28.15
N LYS A 112 4.63 10.73 -28.81
CA LYS A 112 3.24 10.44 -28.38
C LYS A 112 2.56 9.72 -29.53
N LYS A 113 2.20 8.46 -29.31
CA LYS A 113 1.68 7.58 -30.36
C LYS A 113 0.36 6.94 -29.92
N SER A 114 -0.52 6.66 -30.88
CA SER A 114 -1.51 5.61 -30.74
C SER A 114 -0.98 4.40 -31.51
N ILE A 115 -0.90 3.23 -30.87
CA ILE A 115 -0.29 2.03 -31.44
C ILE A 115 -1.31 0.90 -31.57
N LEU A 116 -1.11 0.03 -32.56
CA LEU A 116 -1.92 -1.17 -32.72
C LEU A 116 -1.55 -2.21 -31.66
N PHE A 117 -2.55 -2.97 -31.15
CA PHE A 117 -2.36 -3.93 -30.07
C PHE A 117 -1.35 -5.05 -30.42
N ASP A 118 -1.48 -5.61 -31.61
CA ASP A 118 -0.68 -6.76 -32.07
C ASP A 118 0.61 -6.36 -32.82
N ASP A 119 0.72 -5.09 -33.26
CA ASP A 119 1.86 -4.62 -34.05
C ASP A 119 2.21 -3.16 -33.71
N GLU A 120 3.14 -2.95 -32.77
CA GLU A 120 3.58 -1.62 -32.34
C GLU A 120 4.32 -0.82 -33.42
N SER A 121 4.72 -1.45 -34.52
CA SER A 121 5.32 -0.75 -35.67
C SER A 121 4.31 0.10 -36.42
N GLN A 122 3.03 -0.23 -36.32
CA GLN A 122 1.93 0.55 -36.86
C GLN A 122 1.42 1.53 -35.80
N PHE A 123 1.57 2.80 -36.08
CA PHE A 123 1.18 3.84 -35.10
C PHE A 123 0.73 5.14 -35.80
N ILE A 124 -0.08 5.91 -35.09
CA ILE A 124 -0.41 7.30 -35.40
C ILE A 124 0.44 8.18 -34.51
N ASP A 125 1.21 9.10 -35.09
CA ASP A 125 1.94 10.13 -34.33
C ASP A 125 0.97 11.26 -33.94
N LEU A 126 0.62 11.35 -32.68
CA LEU A 126 -0.40 12.29 -32.17
C LEU A 126 0.03 13.75 -32.30
N GLN A 127 1.34 14.04 -32.29
CA GLN A 127 1.85 15.40 -32.44
C GLN A 127 1.82 15.83 -33.90
N LYS A 128 2.19 14.94 -34.82
CA LYS A 128 2.18 15.19 -36.27
C LYS A 128 0.77 15.40 -36.79
N GLU A 129 -0.17 14.59 -36.31
CA GLU A 129 -1.59 14.68 -36.66
C GLU A 129 -2.33 15.79 -35.85
N ARG A 130 -1.65 16.49 -34.95
CA ARG A 130 -2.17 17.57 -34.09
C ARG A 130 -3.36 17.16 -33.23
N ILE A 131 -3.39 15.91 -32.78
CA ILE A 131 -4.44 15.39 -31.92
C ILE A 131 -4.33 15.98 -30.51
N ASN A 132 -5.42 16.52 -29.99
CA ASN A 132 -5.45 17.12 -28.65
C ASN A 132 -5.67 16.03 -27.59
N LEU A 133 -4.60 15.60 -26.95
CA LEU A 133 -4.65 14.60 -25.89
C LEU A 133 -5.55 14.96 -24.71
N LYS A 134 -5.74 16.28 -24.44
CA LYS A 134 -6.59 16.73 -23.34
C LYS A 134 -8.07 16.36 -23.54
N ASP A 135 -8.51 16.14 -24.78
CA ASP A 135 -9.87 15.73 -25.08
C ASP A 135 -10.05 14.21 -24.93
N ILE A 136 -8.96 13.47 -24.99
CA ILE A 136 -8.94 12.01 -24.83
C ILE A 136 -8.77 11.66 -23.35
N VAL A 137 -7.71 12.16 -22.71
CA VAL A 137 -7.38 11.80 -21.33
C VAL A 137 -7.12 13.07 -20.51
N SER A 138 -7.83 13.20 -19.40
CA SER A 138 -7.61 14.24 -18.39
C SER A 138 -7.23 13.61 -17.07
N ILE A 139 -6.03 13.95 -16.56
CA ILE A 139 -5.50 13.40 -15.32
C ILE A 139 -5.32 14.54 -14.33
N GLN A 140 -5.83 14.36 -13.11
CA GLN A 140 -5.67 15.29 -12.02
C GLN A 140 -5.02 14.58 -10.82
N PHE A 141 -4.26 15.34 -10.02
CA PHE A 141 -3.51 14.81 -8.89
C PHE A 141 -3.76 15.62 -7.62
N ILE A 142 -4.00 14.91 -6.52
CA ILE A 142 -3.90 15.44 -5.16
C ILE A 142 -2.63 14.83 -4.56
N SER A 143 -1.62 15.66 -4.36
CA SER A 143 -0.31 15.20 -3.87
C SER A 143 -0.33 14.89 -2.37
N ALA A 144 0.50 13.95 -1.94
CA ALA A 144 0.75 13.66 -0.52
C ALA A 144 1.33 14.88 0.23
N LYS A 145 2.16 15.68 -0.44
CA LYS A 145 2.69 16.94 0.11
C LYS A 145 1.66 18.03 -0.02
N ARG A 146 0.90 18.28 1.04
CA ARG A 146 -0.06 19.37 1.12
C ARG A 146 0.50 20.50 1.96
N SER A 147 0.36 21.73 1.48
CA SER A 147 0.82 22.94 2.19
C SER A 147 -0.18 23.37 3.28
N VAL A 148 -0.70 22.40 4.04
CA VAL A 148 -1.60 22.73 5.15
C VAL A 148 -0.77 23.03 6.38
N THR A 149 -0.86 24.26 6.86
CA THR A 149 -0.18 24.69 8.08
C THR A 149 -1.17 25.41 9.00
N ASN A 150 -0.94 25.38 10.30
CA ASN A 150 -1.70 26.13 11.29
C ASN A 150 -0.99 27.44 11.69
N LYS A 151 -0.10 27.94 10.84
CA LYS A 151 0.52 29.25 11.04
C LYS A 151 -0.48 30.34 10.69
N GLN A 152 -0.51 31.39 11.50
CA GLN A 152 -1.45 32.50 11.38
C GLN A 152 -1.41 33.20 10.00
N ASN A 153 -0.25 33.18 9.32
CA ASN A 153 -0.06 33.84 8.03
C ASN A 153 -0.42 32.94 6.83
N ASP A 154 -0.57 31.61 7.04
CA ASP A 154 -0.87 30.66 5.99
C ASP A 154 -2.39 30.37 5.97
N LYS A 155 -3.12 31.17 5.20
CA LYS A 155 -4.58 31.04 5.03
C LYS A 155 -4.93 30.00 3.96
N THR A 156 -4.57 28.74 4.20
CA THR A 156 -4.70 27.66 3.18
C THR A 156 -6.14 27.46 2.73
N LEU A 157 -7.07 27.30 3.66
CA LEU A 157 -8.49 27.08 3.34
C LEU A 157 -9.12 28.31 2.72
N SER A 158 -8.79 29.50 3.24
CA SER A 158 -9.27 30.77 2.72
C SER A 158 -8.82 31.01 1.28
N ASN A 159 -7.58 30.67 0.95
CA ASN A 159 -7.05 30.76 -0.41
C ASN A 159 -7.72 29.74 -1.36
N GLN A 160 -7.99 28.52 -0.87
CA GLN A 160 -8.72 27.51 -1.63
C GLN A 160 -10.17 27.94 -1.90
N THR A 161 -10.85 28.54 -0.90
CA THR A 161 -12.21 29.10 -1.05
C THR A 161 -12.23 30.18 -2.11
N SER A 162 -11.26 31.11 -2.10
CA SER A 162 -11.12 32.15 -3.12
C SER A 162 -10.91 31.58 -4.53
N THR A 163 -10.13 30.50 -4.63
CA THR A 163 -9.87 29.82 -5.90
C THR A 163 -11.11 29.08 -6.42
N LEU A 164 -11.84 28.40 -5.54
CA LEU A 164 -13.14 27.78 -5.88
C LEU A 164 -14.12 28.79 -6.43
N TYR A 165 -14.26 29.94 -5.76
CA TYR A 165 -15.14 31.03 -6.23
C TYR A 165 -14.76 31.54 -7.62
N LYS A 166 -13.45 31.65 -7.91
CA LYS A 166 -12.97 32.06 -9.25
C LYS A 166 -13.26 31.04 -10.34
N GLN A 167 -13.38 29.76 -10.00
CA GLN A 167 -13.59 28.65 -10.94
C GLN A 167 -15.06 28.24 -11.05
N ALA A 168 -15.92 28.61 -10.10
CA ALA A 168 -17.34 28.30 -10.13
C ALA A 168 -18.01 28.94 -11.36
N ASP A 169 -18.70 28.16 -12.15
CA ASP A 169 -19.68 28.64 -13.11
C ASP A 169 -20.87 29.18 -12.30
N GLU A 170 -21.21 30.45 -12.49
CA GLU A 170 -22.20 31.14 -11.67
C GLU A 170 -23.59 30.53 -11.93
N SER A 171 -24.19 29.90 -10.92
CA SER A 171 -25.63 29.59 -10.95
C SER A 171 -26.49 30.86 -11.00
N GLU A 172 -27.76 30.78 -11.42
CA GLU A 172 -28.65 31.98 -11.49
C GLU A 172 -28.68 32.76 -10.18
N GLU A 173 -28.72 32.09 -9.02
CA GLU A 173 -28.69 32.71 -7.69
C GLU A 173 -27.31 33.35 -7.37
N GLN A 174 -26.23 32.74 -7.83
CA GLN A 174 -24.88 33.27 -7.67
C GLN A 174 -24.62 34.48 -8.59
N ILE A 175 -25.22 34.47 -9.79
CA ILE A 175 -25.18 35.63 -10.72
C ILE A 175 -25.85 36.85 -10.09
N GLU A 176 -27.03 36.66 -9.50
CA GLU A 176 -27.79 37.73 -8.85
C GLU A 176 -27.02 38.33 -7.65
N ALA A 177 -26.50 37.46 -6.77
CA ALA A 177 -25.66 37.88 -5.65
C ALA A 177 -24.33 38.55 -6.09
N SER A 178 -23.73 38.02 -7.17
CA SER A 178 -22.51 38.59 -7.78
C SER A 178 -22.77 39.98 -8.37
N ASP A 179 -23.92 40.21 -9.00
CA ASP A 179 -24.26 41.48 -9.61
C ASP A 179 -24.61 42.56 -8.57
N GLU A 180 -25.26 42.18 -7.46
CA GLU A 180 -25.47 43.09 -6.33
C GLU A 180 -24.14 43.46 -5.67
N PHE A 181 -23.24 42.53 -5.47
CA PHE A 181 -21.91 42.75 -4.96
C PHE A 181 -21.08 43.64 -5.91
N LYS A 182 -21.11 43.44 -7.23
CA LYS A 182 -20.46 44.28 -8.24
C LYS A 182 -20.99 45.72 -8.20
N LYS A 183 -22.29 45.89 -7.95
CA LYS A 183 -22.93 47.20 -7.83
C LYS A 183 -22.45 47.96 -6.59
N GLU A 184 -22.36 47.31 -5.44
CA GLU A 184 -21.83 47.94 -4.22
C GLU A 184 -20.32 48.22 -4.33
N LEU A 185 -19.56 47.33 -4.99
CA LEU A 185 -18.15 47.58 -5.28
C LEU A 185 -17.91 48.81 -6.14
N ARG A 186 -18.72 49.02 -7.20
CA ARG A 186 -18.60 50.24 -8.05
C ARG A 186 -18.80 51.50 -7.24
N LYS A 187 -19.77 51.53 -6.32
CA LYS A 187 -19.95 52.67 -5.42
C LYS A 187 -18.76 52.89 -4.50
N THR A 188 -18.19 51.81 -3.97
CA THR A 188 -17.01 51.86 -3.11
C THR A 188 -15.77 52.33 -3.90
N ASP A 189 -15.65 51.89 -5.15
CA ASP A 189 -14.55 52.29 -6.05
C ASP A 189 -14.58 53.79 -6.38
N GLU A 190 -15.78 54.33 -6.62
CA GLU A 190 -15.96 55.80 -6.81
C GLU A 190 -15.56 56.60 -5.56
N VAL A 191 -15.94 56.11 -4.37
CA VAL A 191 -15.57 56.77 -3.09
C VAL A 191 -14.06 56.70 -2.85
N LEU A 192 -13.45 55.55 -3.06
CA LEU A 192 -12.01 55.33 -2.91
C LEU A 192 -11.21 56.14 -3.93
N GLY A 193 -11.65 56.20 -5.18
CA GLY A 193 -11.07 57.05 -6.21
C GLY A 193 -11.02 58.50 -5.78
N GLY A 194 -12.12 59.02 -5.21
CA GLY A 194 -12.17 60.37 -4.66
C GLY A 194 -11.23 60.61 -3.45
N ILE A 195 -11.05 59.58 -2.61
CA ILE A 195 -10.11 59.63 -1.47
C ILE A 195 -8.66 59.61 -2.00
N TYR A 196 -8.34 58.73 -2.93
CA TYR A 196 -6.99 58.62 -3.51
C TYR A 196 -6.59 59.89 -4.25
N GLN A 197 -7.49 60.50 -4.98
CA GLN A 197 -7.23 61.78 -5.64
C GLN A 197 -6.81 62.84 -4.62
N LYS A 198 -7.51 62.97 -3.49
CA LYS A 198 -7.15 63.89 -2.40
C LYS A 198 -5.83 63.53 -1.73
N MET A 199 -5.56 62.28 -1.49
CA MET A 199 -4.32 61.84 -0.83
C MET A 199 -3.08 62.07 -1.71
N PHE A 200 -3.20 61.85 -3.01
CA PHE A 200 -2.07 61.94 -3.95
C PHE A 200 -1.97 63.29 -4.67
N ASP A 201 -2.89 64.20 -4.47
CA ASP A 201 -2.92 65.52 -5.11
C ASP A 201 -1.59 66.29 -4.93
N GLY A 202 -1.03 66.31 -3.72
CA GLY A 202 0.28 66.90 -3.42
C GLY A 202 1.47 66.24 -4.14
N VAL A 203 1.38 64.90 -4.44
CA VAL A 203 2.42 64.22 -5.22
C VAL A 203 2.27 64.52 -6.71
N ILE A 204 1.03 64.53 -7.22
CA ILE A 204 0.69 64.85 -8.61
C ILE A 204 1.12 66.28 -8.94
N GLN A 205 0.87 67.22 -8.04
CA GLN A 205 1.33 68.59 -8.20
C GLN A 205 2.88 68.75 -8.26
N LYS A 206 3.60 67.95 -7.48
CA LYS A 206 5.06 67.86 -7.54
C LYS A 206 5.54 67.31 -8.86
N VAL A 207 4.93 66.21 -9.35
CA VAL A 207 5.28 65.61 -10.65
C VAL A 207 5.05 66.57 -11.78
N ASN A 208 3.95 67.30 -11.76
CA ASN A 208 3.65 68.34 -12.76
C ASN A 208 4.68 69.52 -12.73
N LYS A 209 5.23 69.86 -11.56
CA LYS A 209 6.29 70.86 -11.42
C LYS A 209 7.65 70.43 -11.98
N PHE A 210 7.91 69.12 -12.09
CA PHE A 210 9.15 68.58 -12.69
C PHE A 210 9.10 68.46 -14.21
N GLY A 211 8.08 69.06 -14.89
CA GLY A 211 8.02 69.15 -16.33
C GLY A 211 7.68 67.87 -17.08
N GLY A 212 7.08 66.92 -16.40
CA GLY A 212 6.53 65.75 -17.03
C GLY A 212 5.11 65.98 -17.49
N LEU A 213 4.89 66.22 -18.76
CA LEU A 213 3.62 66.34 -19.48
C LEU A 213 2.98 67.77 -19.41
N SER A 214 2.71 68.35 -20.56
CA SER A 214 1.97 69.59 -20.69
C SER A 214 0.54 69.39 -20.16
N PRO A 215 0.03 70.35 -19.33
CA PRO A 215 -1.34 70.22 -18.73
C PRO A 215 -2.48 70.16 -19.74
N SER A 216 -2.18 70.39 -21.03
CA SER A 216 -3.16 70.32 -22.13
C SER A 216 -3.24 68.95 -22.83
N GLU A 217 -2.31 68.02 -22.54
CA GLU A 217 -2.20 66.74 -23.29
C GLU A 217 -2.49 65.52 -22.44
N THR A 218 -2.21 65.52 -21.13
CA THR A 218 -2.46 64.29 -20.29
C THR A 218 -2.62 64.69 -18.82
N ASP A 219 -3.72 64.32 -18.21
CA ASP A 219 -4.00 64.48 -16.78
C ASP A 219 -3.74 63.17 -16.05
N ILE A 220 -2.86 63.19 -15.04
CA ILE A 220 -2.53 62.00 -14.23
C ILE A 220 -3.57 61.86 -13.13
N ARG A 221 -4.28 60.76 -13.12
CA ARG A 221 -5.26 60.41 -12.06
C ARG A 221 -4.90 59.11 -11.41
N VAL A 222 -5.00 59.05 -10.10
CA VAL A 222 -4.96 57.81 -9.33
C VAL A 222 -6.39 57.32 -9.16
N ALA A 223 -6.75 56.23 -9.85
CA ALA A 223 -8.06 55.64 -9.76
C ALA A 223 -7.99 54.33 -9.00
N SER A 224 -9.03 54.03 -8.24
CA SER A 224 -9.24 52.68 -7.69
C SER A 224 -9.76 51.75 -8.79
N THR A 225 -9.29 50.54 -8.84
CA THR A 225 -9.77 49.48 -9.76
C THR A 225 -10.00 48.22 -8.98
N LEU A 226 -11.10 48.19 -8.21
CA LEU A 226 -11.48 47.04 -7.42
C LEU A 226 -12.14 45.98 -8.30
N GLN A 227 -11.49 44.85 -8.51
CA GLN A 227 -12.09 43.72 -9.15
C GLN A 227 -12.66 42.79 -8.08
N HIS A 228 -13.95 42.41 -8.20
CA HIS A 228 -14.65 41.62 -7.20
C HIS A 228 -13.98 40.24 -6.93
N ARG A 229 -13.35 39.66 -7.95
CA ARG A 229 -12.61 38.39 -7.82
C ARG A 229 -11.28 38.52 -7.07
N GLU A 230 -10.61 39.65 -7.22
CA GLU A 230 -9.32 39.93 -6.55
C GLU A 230 -9.51 40.33 -5.08
N LEU A 231 -10.66 40.90 -4.72
CA LEU A 231 -10.97 41.25 -3.34
C LEU A 231 -11.15 40.05 -2.42
N LEU A 232 -11.51 38.91 -2.95
CA LEU A 232 -11.60 37.66 -2.17
C LEU A 232 -10.22 37.07 -1.85
N GLU A 233 -9.23 37.34 -2.69
CA GLU A 233 -7.88 36.88 -2.51
C GLU A 233 -7.19 37.58 -1.34
N GLY A 234 -6.81 36.82 -0.31
CA GLY A 234 -6.19 37.36 0.88
C GLY A 234 -7.12 38.08 1.89
N ASN A 235 -8.37 38.35 1.51
CA ASN A 235 -9.35 39.06 2.36
C ASN A 235 -10.48 38.16 2.90
N THR A 236 -10.54 36.93 2.46
CA THR A 236 -11.43 35.94 3.06
C THR A 236 -10.71 35.17 4.16
N THR A 237 -11.46 34.75 5.19
CA THR A 237 -10.93 33.89 6.25
C THR A 237 -12.01 32.85 6.57
N VAL A 238 -11.64 31.57 6.49
CA VAL A 238 -12.51 30.48 6.93
C VAL A 238 -12.55 30.49 8.45
N MET A 239 -13.77 30.58 8.99
CA MET A 239 -14.03 30.64 10.41
C MET A 239 -14.75 29.37 10.86
N TYR A 240 -14.45 28.91 12.06
CA TYR A 240 -15.12 27.79 12.72
C TYR A 240 -16.02 28.33 13.82
N ALA A 241 -17.32 28.11 13.68
CA ALA A 241 -18.27 28.45 14.71
C ALA A 241 -18.20 27.43 15.86
N HIS A 242 -17.90 27.88 17.06
CA HIS A 242 -17.95 27.08 18.27
C HIS A 242 -18.86 27.77 19.30
N ARG A 243 -20.10 27.30 19.41
CA ARG A 243 -21.17 27.95 20.21
C ARG A 243 -21.34 29.43 19.80
N ASP A 244 -21.01 30.35 20.71
CA ASP A 244 -21.15 31.80 20.53
C ASP A 244 -19.85 32.48 20.04
N HIS A 245 -18.82 31.70 19.69
CA HIS A 245 -17.53 32.20 19.26
C HIS A 245 -17.14 31.65 17.90
N GLU A 246 -16.48 32.49 17.11
CA GLU A 246 -15.90 32.09 15.82
C GLU A 246 -14.37 32.10 15.95
N LEU A 247 -13.75 31.04 15.48
CA LEU A 247 -12.30 30.85 15.50
C LEU A 247 -11.74 30.77 14.08
N PRO A 248 -10.69 31.52 13.72
CA PRO A 248 -10.02 31.41 12.43
C PRO A 248 -9.43 30.02 12.19
N GLU A 249 -9.25 29.67 10.92
CA GLU A 249 -8.79 28.34 10.48
C GLU A 249 -7.54 27.83 11.21
N HIS A 250 -6.58 28.68 11.56
CA HIS A 250 -5.33 28.28 12.22
C HIS A 250 -5.48 27.79 13.67
N TYR A 251 -6.65 27.95 14.29
CA TYR A 251 -6.95 27.35 15.61
C TYR A 251 -7.34 25.90 15.53
N ASN A 252 -7.58 25.34 14.34
CA ASN A 252 -7.93 23.94 14.19
C ASN A 252 -6.71 23.02 14.18
N GLY A 253 -6.93 21.75 14.57
CA GLY A 253 -5.92 20.72 14.46
C GLY A 253 -5.59 20.39 13.00
N LEU A 254 -4.31 20.14 12.71
CA LEU A 254 -3.79 19.88 11.36
C LEU A 254 -4.53 18.75 10.63
N GLY A 255 -4.92 17.68 11.33
CA GLY A 255 -5.62 16.55 10.72
C GLY A 255 -6.99 16.96 10.17
N TYR A 256 -7.75 17.78 10.90
CA TYR A 256 -9.06 18.25 10.47
C TYR A 256 -8.94 19.26 9.32
N MET A 257 -8.00 20.19 9.43
CA MET A 257 -7.69 21.14 8.34
C MET A 257 -7.27 20.42 7.07
N ASN A 258 -6.45 19.36 7.18
CA ASN A 258 -6.00 18.58 6.03
C ASN A 258 -7.18 17.88 5.33
N LEU A 259 -8.12 17.32 6.09
CA LEU A 259 -9.32 16.71 5.52
C LEU A 259 -10.18 17.73 4.76
N ILE A 260 -10.44 18.90 5.35
CA ILE A 260 -11.23 19.95 4.71
C ILE A 260 -10.51 20.48 3.47
N SER A 261 -9.20 20.73 3.56
CA SER A 261 -8.37 21.14 2.43
C SER A 261 -8.44 20.15 1.28
N MET A 262 -8.41 18.85 1.58
CA MET A 262 -8.52 17.80 0.57
C MET A 262 -9.91 17.79 -0.09
N ILE A 263 -10.99 18.01 0.65
CA ILE A 263 -12.34 18.12 0.09
C ILE A 263 -12.42 19.33 -0.86
N PHE A 264 -11.89 20.49 -0.47
CA PHE A 264 -11.84 21.66 -1.34
C PHE A 264 -10.99 21.42 -2.59
N GLU A 265 -9.87 20.74 -2.45
CA GLU A 265 -9.01 20.38 -3.59
C GLU A 265 -9.73 19.42 -4.55
N ILE A 266 -10.44 18.41 -4.03
CA ILE A 266 -11.29 17.52 -4.84
C ILE A 266 -12.31 18.34 -5.63
N GLU A 267 -13.03 19.28 -4.98
CA GLU A 267 -14.02 20.11 -5.64
C GLU A 267 -13.40 20.95 -6.77
N MET A 268 -12.24 21.58 -6.53
CA MET A 268 -11.53 22.33 -7.55
C MET A 268 -11.10 21.47 -8.75
N LEU A 269 -10.60 20.26 -8.48
CA LEU A 269 -10.16 19.36 -9.53
C LEU A 269 -11.33 18.75 -10.30
N MET A 270 -12.43 18.44 -9.60
CA MET A 270 -13.66 17.99 -10.24
C MET A 270 -14.26 19.06 -11.15
N SER A 271 -14.23 20.34 -10.72
CA SER A 271 -14.63 21.45 -11.59
C SER A 271 -13.78 21.53 -12.86
N ARG A 272 -12.45 21.34 -12.76
CA ARG A 272 -11.57 21.28 -13.93
C ARG A 272 -11.86 20.08 -14.85
N LEU A 273 -12.18 18.91 -14.30
CA LEU A 273 -12.56 17.73 -15.08
C LEU A 273 -13.90 17.92 -15.78
N ARG A 274 -14.87 18.57 -15.11
CA ARG A 274 -16.18 18.90 -15.70
C ARG A 274 -16.06 19.86 -16.89
N ARG A 275 -15.04 20.72 -16.91
CA ARG A 275 -14.84 21.82 -17.85
C ARG A 275 -16.02 22.81 -17.86
N SER A 276 -15.98 23.81 -18.71
CA SER A 276 -17.10 24.74 -18.91
C SER A 276 -18.25 24.08 -19.67
N LEU A 277 -19.46 24.66 -19.58
CA LEU A 277 -20.65 24.17 -20.30
C LEU A 277 -20.47 24.16 -21.83
N SER A 278 -19.56 24.99 -22.36
CA SER A 278 -19.24 25.05 -23.80
C SER A 278 -18.28 23.96 -24.27
N GLU A 279 -17.63 23.22 -23.37
CA GLU A 279 -16.64 22.21 -23.68
C GLU A 279 -17.10 20.82 -23.23
N LYS A 280 -16.80 19.78 -24.01
CA LYS A 280 -17.01 18.39 -23.56
C LYS A 280 -15.90 18.00 -22.56
N PRO A 281 -16.22 17.29 -21.48
CA PRO A 281 -15.22 16.62 -20.64
C PRO A 281 -14.36 15.65 -21.48
N ALA A 282 -13.17 15.29 -21.02
CA ALA A 282 -12.37 14.28 -21.71
C ALA A 282 -13.07 12.91 -21.72
N ALA A 283 -12.75 12.09 -22.71
CA ALA A 283 -13.32 10.73 -22.81
C ALA A 283 -12.91 9.87 -21.60
N VAL A 284 -11.69 10.03 -21.10
CA VAL A 284 -11.17 9.35 -19.91
C VAL A 284 -10.73 10.38 -18.88
N ASN A 285 -11.35 10.35 -17.70
CA ASN A 285 -11.00 11.24 -16.61
C ASN A 285 -10.46 10.42 -15.43
N VAL A 286 -9.28 10.77 -14.93
CA VAL A 286 -8.60 10.08 -13.84
C VAL A 286 -8.22 11.05 -12.74
N LEU A 287 -8.58 10.74 -11.51
CA LEU A 287 -8.18 11.47 -10.31
C LEU A 287 -7.27 10.60 -9.45
N PHE A 288 -6.03 11.02 -9.28
CA PHE A 288 -5.10 10.43 -8.32
C PHE A 288 -5.18 11.17 -6.99
N ILE A 289 -5.31 10.42 -5.90
CA ILE A 289 -5.25 10.93 -4.53
C ILE A 289 -4.11 10.21 -3.81
N GLU A 290 -3.04 10.94 -3.55
CA GLU A 290 -1.86 10.37 -2.90
C GLU A 290 -1.96 10.48 -1.38
N GLU A 291 -1.79 9.35 -0.70
CA GLU A 291 -1.67 9.23 0.76
C GLU A 291 -2.66 10.15 1.52
N PRO A 292 -3.98 9.95 1.37
CA PRO A 292 -4.98 10.77 2.06
C PRO A 292 -4.86 10.72 3.59
N GLU A 293 -4.22 9.67 4.11
CA GLU A 293 -3.91 9.52 5.52
C GLU A 293 -2.85 10.47 6.06
N ALA A 294 -2.06 11.11 5.21
CA ALA A 294 -0.98 11.99 5.64
C ALA A 294 -1.51 13.09 6.59
N HIS A 295 -0.95 13.16 7.80
CA HIS A 295 -1.35 14.08 8.87
C HIS A 295 -2.78 13.95 9.39
N THR A 296 -3.52 12.86 9.07
CA THR A 296 -4.88 12.63 9.56
C THR A 296 -4.91 11.60 10.69
N HIS A 297 -5.80 11.81 11.66
CA HIS A 297 -6.05 10.82 12.71
C HIS A 297 -6.74 9.57 12.12
N PRO A 298 -6.46 8.33 12.59
CA PRO A 298 -7.09 7.10 12.07
C PRO A 298 -8.60 7.17 11.91
N GLN A 299 -9.32 7.76 12.87
CA GLN A 299 -10.78 7.94 12.76
C GLN A 299 -11.18 8.79 11.54
N MET A 300 -10.37 9.80 11.18
CA MET A 300 -10.64 10.63 10.00
C MET A 300 -10.38 9.87 8.71
N GLN A 301 -9.45 8.91 8.72
CA GLN A 301 -9.19 8.02 7.57
C GLN A 301 -10.42 7.15 7.27
N TYR A 302 -11.08 6.60 8.30
CA TYR A 302 -12.35 5.89 8.14
C TYR A 302 -13.44 6.79 7.55
N VAL A 303 -13.61 7.99 8.11
CA VAL A 303 -14.61 8.94 7.60
C VAL A 303 -14.34 9.29 6.15
N PHE A 304 -13.08 9.52 5.78
CA PHE A 304 -12.68 9.85 4.42
C PHE A 304 -13.03 8.73 3.45
N ILE A 305 -12.53 7.50 3.69
CA ILE A 305 -12.67 6.41 2.72
C ILE A 305 -14.15 6.00 2.53
N ASN A 306 -14.94 6.05 3.58
CA ASN A 306 -16.36 5.71 3.52
C ASN A 306 -17.20 6.75 2.75
N ASN A 307 -16.78 8.02 2.75
CA ASN A 307 -17.54 9.09 2.10
C ASN A 307 -16.96 9.50 0.75
N ILE A 308 -15.70 9.18 0.43
CA ILE A 308 -15.06 9.65 -0.80
C ILE A 308 -15.78 9.17 -2.07
N LYS A 309 -16.26 7.93 -2.10
CA LYS A 309 -16.98 7.38 -3.25
C LYS A 309 -18.28 8.15 -3.53
N GLU A 310 -19.01 8.53 -2.48
CA GLU A 310 -20.24 9.31 -2.59
C GLU A 310 -19.94 10.75 -3.04
N LEU A 311 -18.95 11.39 -2.41
CA LEU A 311 -18.47 12.73 -2.77
C LEU A 311 -18.07 12.81 -4.25
N LEU A 312 -17.28 11.85 -4.73
CA LEU A 312 -16.86 11.80 -6.13
C LEU A 312 -18.03 11.56 -7.06
N LYS A 313 -18.98 10.69 -6.69
CA LYS A 313 -20.17 10.38 -7.48
C LYS A 313 -21.11 11.57 -7.62
N GLU A 314 -21.35 12.32 -6.55
CA GLU A 314 -22.13 13.56 -6.58
C GLU A 314 -21.54 14.59 -7.52
N ASN A 315 -20.20 14.69 -7.52
CA ASN A 315 -19.47 15.63 -8.35
C ASN A 315 -19.32 15.23 -9.82
N GLN A 316 -19.71 14.02 -10.23
CA GLN A 316 -19.68 13.57 -11.62
C GLN A 316 -20.78 14.21 -12.47
N LYS A 317 -21.86 14.69 -11.88
CA LYS A 317 -22.96 15.31 -12.61
C LYS A 317 -22.71 16.79 -12.84
N ARG A 318 -22.77 17.22 -14.10
CA ARG A 318 -22.69 18.62 -14.51
C ARG A 318 -24.08 19.26 -14.54
N GLU A 319 -24.19 20.56 -14.46
CA GLU A 319 -25.46 21.32 -14.43
C GLU A 319 -26.36 21.08 -15.66
N ASP A 320 -25.76 20.87 -16.84
CA ASP A 320 -26.49 20.50 -18.06
C ASP A 320 -26.97 19.05 -18.11
N GLY A 321 -26.77 18.30 -17.04
CA GLY A 321 -27.15 16.90 -16.90
C GLY A 321 -26.17 15.90 -17.48
N LEU A 322 -25.06 16.36 -18.06
CA LEU A 322 -24.01 15.50 -18.57
C LEU A 322 -23.28 14.82 -17.39
N PHE A 323 -23.02 13.52 -17.55
CA PHE A 323 -22.32 12.72 -16.55
C PHE A 323 -20.88 12.49 -16.98
N ILE A 324 -19.95 12.70 -16.07
CA ILE A 324 -18.51 12.48 -16.31
C ILE A 324 -18.12 11.10 -15.80
N GLU A 325 -17.62 10.27 -16.65
CA GLU A 325 -16.98 9.03 -16.26
C GLU A 325 -15.64 9.32 -15.58
N LEU A 326 -15.52 8.96 -14.30
CA LEU A 326 -14.34 9.22 -13.49
C LEU A 326 -13.79 7.91 -12.92
N GLN A 327 -12.51 7.69 -13.11
CA GLN A 327 -11.74 6.69 -12.39
C GLN A 327 -10.90 7.37 -11.29
N SER A 328 -11.01 6.90 -10.06
CA SER A 328 -10.21 7.39 -8.95
C SER A 328 -9.19 6.34 -8.52
N ILE A 329 -7.94 6.78 -8.33
CA ILE A 329 -6.84 5.93 -7.87
C ILE A 329 -6.29 6.54 -6.58
N ILE A 330 -6.38 5.80 -5.49
CA ILE A 330 -5.94 6.24 -4.17
C ILE A 330 -4.70 5.43 -3.80
N THR A 331 -3.57 6.10 -3.56
CA THR A 331 -2.39 5.44 -2.98
C THR A 331 -2.43 5.56 -1.46
N THR A 332 -2.05 4.52 -0.75
CA THR A 332 -2.09 4.53 0.71
C THR A 332 -1.08 3.59 1.35
N HIS A 333 -0.58 3.98 2.52
CA HIS A 333 0.16 3.15 3.46
C HIS A 333 -0.68 2.82 4.72
N SER A 334 -1.96 3.17 4.73
CA SER A 334 -2.87 2.97 5.86
C SER A 334 -3.62 1.65 5.76
N SER A 335 -3.43 0.78 6.75
CA SER A 335 -4.26 -0.42 6.92
C SER A 335 -5.73 -0.09 7.16
N HIS A 336 -6.04 1.08 7.73
CA HIS A 336 -7.41 1.55 7.95
C HIS A 336 -8.13 1.85 6.63
N ILE A 337 -7.45 2.52 5.69
CA ILE A 337 -8.02 2.79 4.36
C ILE A 337 -8.22 1.49 3.59
N VAL A 338 -7.26 0.56 3.65
CA VAL A 338 -7.36 -0.74 2.99
C VAL A 338 -8.50 -1.59 3.58
N ALA A 339 -8.67 -1.57 4.92
CA ALA A 339 -9.72 -2.32 5.59
C ALA A 339 -11.15 -1.91 5.15
N GLU A 340 -11.35 -0.61 4.91
CA GLU A 340 -12.65 -0.06 4.48
C GLU A 340 -12.82 -0.03 2.95
N SER A 341 -11.77 -0.41 2.19
CA SER A 341 -11.84 -0.49 0.74
C SER A 341 -12.46 -1.80 0.27
N ASP A 342 -13.08 -1.79 -0.92
CA ASP A 342 -13.48 -3.03 -1.55
C ASP A 342 -12.26 -3.86 -1.92
N PHE A 343 -12.23 -5.10 -1.48
CA PHE A 343 -11.10 -6.01 -1.69
C PHE A 343 -10.69 -6.14 -3.17
N ASP A 344 -11.67 -6.16 -4.07
CA ASP A 344 -11.44 -6.32 -5.50
C ASP A 344 -10.87 -5.04 -6.15
N ASP A 345 -10.97 -3.89 -5.47
CA ASP A 345 -10.40 -2.62 -5.92
C ASP A 345 -8.90 -2.50 -5.57
N ILE A 346 -8.40 -3.31 -4.64
CA ILE A 346 -7.02 -3.23 -4.16
C ILE A 346 -6.03 -3.69 -5.23
N LYS A 347 -5.02 -2.85 -5.49
CA LYS A 347 -3.85 -3.14 -6.32
C LYS A 347 -2.61 -3.12 -5.43
N PHE A 348 -1.98 -4.27 -5.29
CA PHE A 348 -0.80 -4.44 -4.45
C PHE A 348 0.47 -4.24 -5.28
N LEU A 349 1.32 -3.28 -4.87
CA LEU A 349 2.61 -3.02 -5.52
C LEU A 349 3.71 -3.76 -4.76
N LYS A 350 4.39 -4.67 -5.44
CA LYS A 350 5.50 -5.44 -4.88
C LYS A 350 6.81 -5.09 -5.56
N LYS A 351 7.82 -4.77 -4.75
CA LYS A 351 9.20 -4.65 -5.23
C LYS A 351 9.80 -6.04 -5.43
N CYS A 352 10.37 -6.28 -6.60
CA CYS A 352 11.11 -7.51 -6.87
C CYS A 352 12.50 -7.42 -6.23
N SER A 353 12.89 -8.44 -5.45
CA SER A 353 14.18 -8.47 -4.76
C SER A 353 15.37 -8.69 -5.71
N VAL A 354 15.16 -9.35 -6.84
CA VAL A 354 16.23 -9.72 -7.80
C VAL A 354 16.43 -8.65 -8.87
N SER A 355 15.35 -7.99 -9.28
CA SER A 355 15.40 -6.88 -10.25
C SER A 355 14.78 -5.65 -9.58
N HIS A 356 15.35 -4.47 -9.77
CA HIS A 356 14.84 -3.21 -9.23
C HIS A 356 13.47 -2.81 -9.82
N ARG A 357 12.62 -3.81 -10.08
CA ARG A 357 11.30 -3.65 -10.68
C ARG A 357 10.21 -3.67 -9.61
N VAL A 358 9.13 -2.94 -9.87
CA VAL A 358 7.89 -3.01 -9.11
C VAL A 358 6.84 -3.70 -9.97
N VAL A 359 6.16 -4.68 -9.39
CA VAL A 359 5.07 -5.41 -10.06
C VAL A 359 3.77 -5.08 -9.37
N ALA A 360 2.78 -4.65 -10.13
CA ALA A 360 1.42 -4.47 -9.64
C ALA A 360 0.65 -5.79 -9.72
N LYS A 361 -0.01 -6.15 -8.62
CA LYS A 361 -0.86 -7.34 -8.51
C LYS A 361 -2.28 -6.92 -8.19
N ASN A 362 -3.23 -7.33 -8.99
CA ASN A 362 -4.64 -7.01 -8.82
C ASN A 362 -5.32 -8.09 -7.96
N LEU A 363 -5.83 -7.72 -6.78
CA LEU A 363 -6.48 -8.68 -5.88
C LEU A 363 -7.76 -9.31 -6.47
N LYS A 364 -8.40 -8.65 -7.45
CA LYS A 364 -9.49 -9.24 -8.21
C LYS A 364 -9.06 -10.52 -8.95
N GLU A 365 -7.81 -10.60 -9.40
CA GLU A 365 -7.26 -11.79 -10.07
C GLU A 365 -7.07 -12.97 -9.11
N LEU A 366 -6.95 -12.70 -7.79
CA LEU A 366 -6.86 -13.75 -6.78
C LEU A 366 -8.12 -14.64 -6.79
N ALA A 367 -9.28 -14.09 -7.11
CA ALA A 367 -10.53 -14.85 -7.20
C ALA A 367 -10.44 -16.04 -8.19
N SER A 368 -9.76 -15.84 -9.32
CA SER A 368 -9.57 -16.92 -10.33
C SER A 368 -8.73 -18.07 -9.83
N ARG A 369 -7.82 -17.82 -8.88
CA ARG A 369 -6.99 -18.86 -8.25
C ARG A 369 -7.77 -19.76 -7.29
N TYR A 370 -8.93 -19.29 -6.80
CA TYR A 370 -9.86 -20.02 -5.93
C TYR A 370 -11.03 -20.62 -6.71
N GLN A 371 -10.78 -21.08 -7.93
CA GLN A 371 -11.75 -21.76 -8.80
C GLN A 371 -11.18 -23.11 -9.23
N SER A 372 -12.05 -24.09 -9.43
CA SER A 372 -11.72 -25.40 -9.98
C SER A 372 -12.75 -25.83 -11.03
N GLN A 373 -12.35 -26.72 -11.93
CA GLN A 373 -13.28 -27.35 -12.88
C GLN A 373 -14.15 -28.44 -12.21
N ASP A 374 -13.69 -29.00 -11.09
CA ASP A 374 -14.50 -29.91 -10.27
C ASP A 374 -15.50 -29.12 -9.41
N ALA A 375 -16.79 -29.40 -9.57
CA ALA A 375 -17.87 -28.63 -8.93
C ALA A 375 -17.82 -28.66 -7.38
N LYS A 376 -17.36 -29.76 -6.77
CA LYS A 376 -17.25 -29.87 -5.30
C LYS A 376 -16.05 -29.10 -4.77
N GLU A 377 -14.94 -29.20 -5.48
CA GLU A 377 -13.73 -28.47 -5.14
C GLU A 377 -13.95 -26.96 -5.34
N ASP A 378 -14.63 -26.56 -6.41
CA ASP A 378 -14.97 -25.15 -6.69
C ASP A 378 -15.81 -24.52 -5.58
N GLU A 379 -16.82 -25.24 -5.06
CA GLU A 379 -17.63 -24.76 -3.94
C GLU A 379 -16.78 -24.52 -2.68
N ILE A 380 -15.87 -25.44 -2.37
CA ILE A 380 -14.93 -25.32 -1.24
C ILE A 380 -14.01 -24.13 -1.43
N LEU A 381 -13.42 -23.97 -2.61
CA LEU A 381 -12.49 -22.89 -2.93
C LEU A 381 -13.17 -21.52 -2.87
N ARG A 382 -14.38 -21.40 -3.42
CA ARG A 382 -15.18 -20.15 -3.33
C ARG A 382 -15.52 -19.79 -1.88
N SER A 383 -15.86 -20.80 -1.06
CA SER A 383 -16.11 -20.58 0.37
C SER A 383 -14.85 -20.08 1.09
N ARG A 384 -13.69 -20.68 0.79
CA ARG A 384 -12.38 -20.23 1.33
C ARG A 384 -12.04 -18.80 0.89
N TYR A 385 -12.27 -18.45 -0.38
CA TYR A 385 -12.06 -17.11 -0.89
C TYR A 385 -12.95 -16.07 -0.20
N LYS A 386 -14.23 -16.39 -0.02
CA LYS A 386 -15.18 -15.53 0.70
C LYS A 386 -14.73 -15.30 2.14
N PHE A 387 -14.31 -16.35 2.84
CA PHE A 387 -13.76 -16.23 4.20
C PHE A 387 -12.50 -15.35 4.20
N LEU A 388 -11.57 -15.62 3.31
CA LEU A 388 -10.32 -14.87 3.18
C LEU A 388 -10.57 -13.37 2.99
N LYS A 389 -11.47 -13.02 2.06
CA LYS A 389 -11.85 -11.65 1.76
C LYS A 389 -12.37 -10.93 3.02
N GLN A 390 -13.31 -11.57 3.73
CA GLN A 390 -13.87 -11.02 4.97
C GLN A 390 -12.83 -10.91 6.09
N TYR A 391 -12.00 -11.93 6.25
CA TYR A 391 -11.01 -11.96 7.32
C TYR A 391 -9.94 -10.87 7.14
N LEU A 392 -9.44 -10.68 5.92
CA LEU A 392 -8.41 -9.68 5.63
C LEU A 392 -8.95 -8.26 5.78
N THR A 393 -10.14 -7.97 5.26
CA THR A 393 -10.71 -6.62 5.35
C THR A 393 -11.09 -6.25 6.78
N LEU A 394 -11.66 -7.19 7.55
CA LEU A 394 -12.12 -6.89 8.90
C LEU A 394 -11.02 -6.86 9.97
N ASN A 395 -9.96 -7.67 9.82
CA ASN A 395 -9.05 -7.92 10.93
C ASN A 395 -7.55 -7.86 10.60
N ARG A 396 -7.15 -7.97 9.33
CA ARG A 396 -5.74 -8.22 8.97
C ARG A 396 -5.26 -7.47 7.74
N ALA A 397 -5.77 -6.26 7.51
CA ALA A 397 -5.34 -5.41 6.39
C ALA A 397 -3.84 -5.02 6.47
N GLU A 398 -3.24 -5.07 7.66
CA GLU A 398 -1.81 -4.87 7.85
C GLU A 398 -0.92 -5.88 7.11
N LEU A 399 -1.45 -7.06 6.77
CA LEU A 399 -0.71 -8.08 6.00
C LEU A 399 -0.29 -7.56 4.60
N PHE A 400 -1.05 -6.65 4.01
CA PHE A 400 -0.70 -6.05 2.72
C PHE A 400 0.54 -5.15 2.77
N PHE A 401 0.94 -4.70 3.96
CA PHE A 401 2.10 -3.84 4.16
C PHE A 401 3.30 -4.59 4.74
N ALA A 402 3.11 -5.85 5.14
CA ALA A 402 4.15 -6.63 5.77
C ALA A 402 5.19 -7.15 4.75
N ASP A 403 6.46 -7.14 5.13
CA ASP A 403 7.54 -7.78 4.37
C ASP A 403 7.60 -9.29 4.64
N LYS A 404 7.18 -9.68 5.85
CA LYS A 404 7.18 -11.07 6.32
C LYS A 404 5.90 -11.36 7.10
N ALA A 405 5.48 -12.62 7.13
CA ALA A 405 4.30 -13.04 7.89
C ALA A 405 4.56 -14.25 8.76
N ILE A 406 3.90 -14.30 9.92
CA ILE A 406 3.85 -15.47 10.80
C ILE A 406 2.38 -15.89 10.92
N PHE A 407 2.08 -17.12 10.55
CA PHE A 407 0.76 -17.74 10.69
C PHE A 407 0.78 -18.65 11.88
N ILE A 408 -0.12 -18.42 12.85
CA ILE A 408 -0.18 -19.15 14.13
C ILE A 408 -1.54 -19.79 14.34
N GLU A 409 -1.60 -20.81 15.21
CA GLU A 409 -2.85 -21.51 15.46
C GLU A 409 -3.77 -20.78 16.43
N GLY A 410 -3.26 -20.18 17.50
CA GLY A 410 -4.13 -19.70 18.54
C GLY A 410 -3.70 -18.50 19.34
N ASP A 411 -4.58 -18.14 20.28
CA ASP A 411 -4.44 -16.97 21.14
C ASP A 411 -3.19 -17.02 22.04
N THR A 412 -2.76 -18.23 22.45
CA THR A 412 -1.58 -18.35 23.33
C THR A 412 -0.35 -17.87 22.60
N GLU A 413 -0.12 -18.38 21.40
CA GLU A 413 1.00 -17.96 20.55
C GLU A 413 0.90 -16.48 20.21
N ARG A 414 -0.29 -15.98 19.84
CA ARG A 414 -0.50 -14.55 19.53
C ARG A 414 -0.07 -13.63 20.66
N ILE A 415 -0.33 -14.00 21.89
CA ILE A 415 0.00 -13.18 23.07
C ILE A 415 1.48 -13.28 23.41
N VAL A 416 2.08 -14.48 23.36
CA VAL A 416 3.45 -14.72 23.83
C VAL A 416 4.50 -14.49 22.75
N LEU A 417 4.16 -14.64 21.46
CA LEU A 417 5.11 -14.58 20.35
C LEU A 417 5.88 -13.24 20.27
N PRO A 418 5.28 -12.06 20.49
CA PRO A 418 6.04 -10.79 20.53
C PRO A 418 7.12 -10.78 21.64
N ALA A 419 6.85 -11.39 22.79
CA ALA A 419 7.82 -11.54 23.86
C ALA A 419 8.93 -12.53 23.51
N MET A 420 8.58 -13.62 22.80
CA MET A 420 9.57 -14.58 22.27
C MET A 420 10.51 -13.90 21.26
N MET A 421 9.95 -13.10 20.34
CA MET A 421 10.74 -12.33 19.37
C MET A 421 11.70 -11.37 20.09
N LYS A 422 11.20 -10.61 21.06
CA LYS A 422 12.01 -9.69 21.86
C LYS A 422 13.13 -10.41 22.62
N LYS A 423 12.81 -11.54 23.24
CA LYS A 423 13.79 -12.37 23.94
C LYS A 423 14.90 -12.87 23.02
N ILE A 424 14.55 -13.37 21.84
CA ILE A 424 15.53 -13.85 20.84
C ILE A 424 16.43 -12.69 20.39
N ASP A 425 15.87 -11.50 20.14
CA ASP A 425 16.65 -10.33 19.76
C ASP A 425 17.63 -9.88 20.87
N MET A 426 17.22 -9.96 22.13
CA MET A 426 18.05 -9.59 23.29
C MET A 426 19.16 -10.63 23.58
N GLU A 427 18.90 -11.91 23.32
CA GLU A 427 19.85 -13.01 23.55
C GLU A 427 20.88 -13.15 22.43
N ASP A 428 20.74 -12.44 21.30
CA ASP A 428 21.68 -12.50 20.19
C ASP A 428 22.91 -11.62 20.47
N PRO A 429 24.08 -12.22 20.81
CA PRO A 429 25.27 -11.45 21.14
C PRO A 429 25.92 -10.82 19.91
N SER A 430 25.54 -11.27 18.70
CA SER A 430 26.22 -10.82 17.47
C SER A 430 25.70 -9.46 16.99
N GLN A 431 24.45 -9.13 17.22
CA GLN A 431 23.74 -7.94 16.72
C GLN A 431 24.03 -7.62 15.23
N LYS A 432 24.40 -8.66 14.45
CA LYS A 432 24.76 -8.51 13.05
C LYS A 432 23.57 -8.43 12.12
N GLU A 433 22.45 -8.98 12.57
CA GLU A 433 21.22 -9.04 11.79
C GLU A 433 20.19 -8.08 12.33
N LEU A 434 19.26 -7.66 11.47
CA LEU A 434 18.20 -6.76 11.88
C LEU A 434 17.28 -7.46 12.89
N PRO A 435 17.03 -6.88 14.09
CA PRO A 435 16.16 -7.48 15.08
C PRO A 435 14.77 -7.79 14.52
N LEU A 436 14.15 -8.88 15.00
CA LEU A 436 12.78 -9.29 14.58
C LEU A 436 11.75 -8.17 14.79
N LEU A 437 11.81 -7.50 15.95
CA LEU A 437 10.89 -6.40 16.29
C LEU A 437 11.15 -5.11 15.49
N SER A 438 12.28 -5.00 14.80
CA SER A 438 12.58 -3.88 13.89
C SER A 438 12.17 -4.17 12.45
N GLN A 439 11.66 -5.37 12.16
CA GLN A 439 11.18 -5.77 10.85
C GLN A 439 9.66 -5.65 10.76
N ASN A 440 9.17 -5.42 9.56
CA ASN A 440 7.72 -5.34 9.31
C ASN A 440 7.14 -6.75 9.16
N ILE A 441 6.83 -7.38 10.29
CA ILE A 441 6.33 -8.75 10.38
C ILE A 441 4.87 -8.72 10.85
N SER A 442 3.95 -9.26 10.05
CA SER A 442 2.54 -9.43 10.43
C SER A 442 2.32 -10.80 11.08
N ILE A 443 1.62 -10.83 12.22
CA ILE A 443 1.25 -12.06 12.92
C ILE A 443 -0.23 -12.32 12.68
N VAL A 444 -0.55 -13.44 12.01
CA VAL A 444 -1.89 -13.80 11.54
C VAL A 444 -2.35 -15.06 12.23
N GLU A 445 -3.45 -14.99 12.97
CA GLU A 445 -4.06 -16.15 13.60
C GLU A 445 -4.98 -16.86 12.61
N VAL A 446 -4.72 -18.14 12.33
CA VAL A 446 -5.40 -18.90 11.28
C VAL A 446 -6.00 -20.24 11.78
N GLY A 447 -5.82 -20.59 13.05
CA GLY A 447 -6.15 -21.91 13.56
C GLY A 447 -5.35 -23.00 12.83
N ALA A 448 -5.85 -24.22 12.89
CA ALA A 448 -5.28 -25.35 12.12
C ALA A 448 -5.66 -25.30 10.61
N HIS A 449 -5.81 -24.09 10.05
CA HIS A 449 -6.33 -23.87 8.70
C HIS A 449 -5.45 -22.96 7.85
N SER A 450 -4.14 -22.94 8.08
CA SER A 450 -3.20 -22.10 7.31
C SER A 450 -3.25 -22.35 5.79
N GLN A 451 -3.67 -23.55 5.37
CA GLN A 451 -3.89 -23.90 3.97
C GLN A 451 -4.95 -23.05 3.25
N ILE A 452 -5.84 -22.36 3.98
CA ILE A 452 -6.80 -21.43 3.38
C ILE A 452 -6.08 -20.20 2.80
N PHE A 453 -4.97 -19.82 3.41
CA PHE A 453 -4.17 -18.65 3.04
C PHE A 453 -3.09 -18.96 1.98
N GLU A 454 -2.93 -20.20 1.60
CA GLU A 454 -1.88 -20.70 0.71
C GLU A 454 -1.78 -19.88 -0.58
N LYS A 455 -2.89 -19.70 -1.29
CA LYS A 455 -2.92 -18.94 -2.57
C LYS A 455 -2.68 -17.46 -2.38
N LEU A 456 -3.04 -16.92 -1.22
CA LEU A 456 -2.70 -15.55 -0.84
C LEU A 456 -1.21 -15.40 -0.55
N ILE A 457 -0.62 -16.32 0.23
CA ILE A 457 0.83 -16.33 0.54
C ILE A 457 1.63 -16.36 -0.75
N GLU A 458 1.28 -17.25 -1.68
CA GLU A 458 1.88 -17.33 -3.01
C GLU A 458 1.67 -16.04 -3.81
N PHE A 459 0.44 -15.48 -3.78
CA PHE A 459 0.11 -14.25 -4.50
C PHE A 459 0.92 -13.06 -3.98
N LEU A 460 0.99 -12.86 -2.66
CA LEU A 460 1.79 -11.81 -2.06
C LEU A 460 3.29 -12.09 -2.25
N GLY A 461 3.69 -13.38 -2.18
CA GLY A 461 5.08 -13.83 -2.31
C GLY A 461 5.97 -13.26 -1.23
N ILE A 462 5.45 -13.07 -0.01
CA ILE A 462 6.20 -12.62 1.17
C ILE A 462 6.78 -13.83 1.90
N LYS A 463 7.92 -13.64 2.56
CA LYS A 463 8.52 -14.69 3.37
C LYS A 463 7.61 -15.02 4.54
N SER A 464 7.21 -16.29 4.64
CA SER A 464 6.13 -16.72 5.55
C SER A 464 6.54 -17.88 6.44
N LEU A 465 6.25 -17.77 7.72
CA LEU A 465 6.44 -18.81 8.72
C LEU A 465 5.08 -19.29 9.21
N VAL A 466 4.80 -20.58 9.09
CA VAL A 466 3.64 -21.23 9.69
C VAL A 466 4.09 -21.96 10.95
N ILE A 467 3.53 -21.61 12.10
CA ILE A 467 3.73 -22.28 13.37
C ILE A 467 2.45 -23.03 13.68
N THR A 468 2.53 -24.36 13.75
CA THR A 468 1.37 -25.22 13.92
C THR A 468 1.68 -26.40 14.85
N ASP A 469 0.65 -27.05 15.38
CA ASP A 469 0.82 -28.19 16.27
C ASP A 469 0.96 -29.50 15.50
N ILE A 470 1.74 -30.45 16.01
CA ILE A 470 1.88 -31.76 15.35
C ILE A 470 0.62 -32.65 15.53
N ASP A 471 -0.17 -32.39 16.56
CA ASP A 471 -1.49 -32.97 16.79
C ASP A 471 -1.59 -34.50 16.58
N SER A 472 -0.67 -35.25 17.17
CA SER A 472 -0.59 -36.70 17.03
C SER A 472 -1.80 -37.42 17.61
N TYR A 473 -2.18 -38.54 16.95
CA TYR A 473 -3.21 -39.46 17.42
C TYR A 473 -2.85 -40.89 17.12
N LYS A 474 -3.54 -41.82 17.83
CA LYS A 474 -3.52 -43.23 17.58
C LYS A 474 -4.90 -43.74 17.18
N GLU A 475 -4.93 -44.81 16.42
CA GLU A 475 -6.16 -45.49 16.03
C GLU A 475 -6.42 -46.64 17.00
N VAL A 476 -7.62 -46.64 17.60
CA VAL A 476 -8.05 -47.68 18.56
C VAL A 476 -9.38 -48.22 18.06
N GLN A 477 -9.49 -49.55 18.02
CA GLN A 477 -10.77 -50.21 17.72
C GLN A 477 -11.79 -49.85 18.80
N ASP A 478 -13.03 -49.61 18.39
CA ASP A 478 -14.13 -49.38 19.31
C ASP A 478 -14.52 -50.70 19.99
N ASP A 479 -14.59 -50.68 21.31
CA ASP A 479 -14.89 -51.87 22.11
C ASP A 479 -16.32 -52.38 21.86
N ASP A 480 -17.27 -51.49 21.52
CA ASP A 480 -18.67 -51.82 21.26
C ASP A 480 -18.94 -52.12 19.77
N ASN A 481 -18.09 -51.65 18.86
CA ASN A 481 -18.21 -51.87 17.42
C ASN A 481 -16.85 -52.15 16.76
N PRO A 482 -16.41 -53.39 16.64
CA PRO A 482 -15.08 -53.75 16.11
C PRO A 482 -14.78 -53.27 14.67
N ASN A 483 -15.79 -52.87 13.93
CA ASN A 483 -15.63 -52.31 12.58
C ASN A 483 -15.40 -50.79 12.60
N GLN A 484 -15.48 -50.14 13.77
CA GLN A 484 -15.26 -48.70 13.92
C GLN A 484 -13.88 -48.47 14.55
N ILE A 485 -13.09 -47.59 13.87
CA ILE A 485 -11.79 -47.13 14.36
C ILE A 485 -11.97 -45.73 14.92
N ASN A 486 -11.69 -45.57 16.20
CA ASN A 486 -11.69 -44.29 16.90
C ASN A 486 -10.30 -43.68 16.91
N ARG A 487 -10.22 -42.36 16.68
CA ARG A 487 -8.99 -41.57 16.75
C ARG A 487 -8.85 -41.01 18.16
N VAL A 488 -7.84 -41.44 18.87
CA VAL A 488 -7.56 -41.03 20.24
C VAL A 488 -6.29 -40.15 20.27
N LYS A 489 -6.40 -38.96 20.79
CA LYS A 489 -5.25 -38.06 20.99
C LYS A 489 -4.19 -38.74 21.84
N CYS A 490 -2.94 -38.60 21.48
CA CYS A 490 -1.81 -39.11 22.25
C CYS A 490 -0.56 -38.29 22.03
N LYS A 491 0.43 -38.40 22.87
CA LYS A 491 1.74 -37.77 22.67
C LYS A 491 2.50 -38.45 21.52
N PRO A 492 3.35 -37.75 20.76
CA PRO A 492 4.11 -38.32 19.65
C PRO A 492 5.01 -39.49 20.05
N SER A 493 5.45 -39.58 21.32
CA SER A 493 6.25 -40.66 21.86
C SER A 493 5.45 -41.90 22.29
N ASP A 494 4.11 -41.88 22.20
CA ASP A 494 3.29 -43.11 22.43
C ASP A 494 3.62 -44.13 21.32
N PRO A 495 3.98 -45.39 21.70
CA PRO A 495 4.30 -46.43 20.70
C PRO A 495 3.19 -46.71 19.68
N ALA A 496 1.94 -46.40 20.03
CA ALA A 496 0.79 -46.56 19.16
C ALA A 496 0.46 -45.31 18.34
N ALA A 497 1.16 -44.20 18.57
CA ALA A 497 0.99 -42.97 17.80
C ALA A 497 1.45 -43.21 16.35
N SER A 498 0.58 -42.94 15.40
CA SER A 498 0.83 -43.28 14.00
C SER A 498 0.60 -42.12 13.02
N HIS A 499 -0.25 -41.15 13.39
CA HIS A 499 -0.69 -40.12 12.45
C HIS A 499 -0.81 -38.75 13.11
N THR A 500 -0.81 -37.71 12.27
CA THR A 500 -1.22 -36.33 12.65
C THR A 500 -2.66 -36.06 12.23
N SER A 501 -3.40 -35.35 13.05
CA SER A 501 -4.73 -34.81 12.71
C SER A 501 -4.68 -33.40 12.14
N ASN A 502 -3.50 -32.79 12.05
CA ASN A 502 -3.33 -31.42 11.57
C ASN A 502 -3.48 -31.37 10.05
N ASN A 503 -4.52 -30.64 9.58
CA ASN A 503 -4.80 -30.52 8.16
C ASN A 503 -3.79 -29.62 7.42
N SER A 504 -3.15 -28.69 8.09
CA SER A 504 -2.11 -27.86 7.49
C SER A 504 -0.87 -28.68 7.16
N LEU A 505 -0.45 -29.57 8.07
CA LEU A 505 0.69 -30.46 7.83
C LEU A 505 0.41 -31.41 6.66
N ASP A 506 -0.76 -32.06 6.67
CA ASP A 506 -1.19 -32.94 5.57
C ASP A 506 -1.19 -32.19 4.21
N PHE A 507 -1.69 -30.97 4.19
CA PHE A 507 -1.73 -30.16 2.98
C PHE A 507 -0.34 -29.80 2.44
N TYR A 508 0.56 -29.33 3.29
CA TYR A 508 1.88 -28.86 2.84
C TYR A 508 2.87 -29.99 2.52
N PHE A 509 2.79 -31.11 3.23
CA PHE A 509 3.73 -32.24 3.07
C PHE A 509 3.11 -33.49 2.38
N GLY A 510 1.79 -33.51 2.19
CA GLY A 510 1.10 -34.57 1.46
C GLY A 510 1.04 -35.90 2.21
N THR A 511 1.21 -35.91 3.52
CA THR A 511 1.18 -37.14 4.35
C THR A 511 0.65 -36.86 5.74
N LYS A 512 0.03 -37.89 6.37
CA LYS A 512 -0.36 -37.88 7.79
C LYS A 512 0.55 -38.73 8.65
N ASP A 513 1.55 -39.36 8.07
CA ASP A 513 2.46 -40.26 8.76
C ASP A 513 3.27 -39.53 9.82
N LEU A 514 3.13 -39.91 11.08
CA LEU A 514 3.80 -39.26 12.20
C LEU A 514 5.32 -39.48 12.17
N ASP A 515 5.77 -40.65 11.71
CA ASP A 515 7.21 -40.95 11.65
C ASP A 515 7.92 -40.12 10.60
N PHE A 516 7.24 -39.71 9.52
CA PHE A 516 7.75 -38.71 8.58
C PHE A 516 8.06 -37.40 9.31
N TYR A 517 7.13 -36.89 10.11
CA TYR A 517 7.29 -35.59 10.81
C TYR A 517 8.32 -35.64 11.94
N LYS A 518 8.46 -36.77 12.61
CA LYS A 518 9.50 -36.97 13.65
C LYS A 518 10.91 -36.93 13.10
N ASN A 519 11.10 -37.40 11.87
CA ASN A 519 12.40 -37.54 11.24
C ASN A 519 12.74 -36.37 10.29
N LEU A 520 11.80 -35.43 10.06
CA LEU A 520 12.02 -34.33 9.15
C LEU A 520 12.92 -33.27 9.80
N GLU A 521 14.09 -33.08 9.24
CA GLU A 521 15.07 -32.08 9.67
C GLU A 521 14.53 -30.65 9.44
N PHE A 522 15.03 -29.68 10.21
CA PHE A 522 14.57 -28.31 10.18
C PHE A 522 14.71 -27.66 8.78
N ASP A 523 15.82 -27.90 8.10
CA ASP A 523 16.09 -27.31 6.77
C ASP A 523 15.04 -27.80 5.75
N ASN A 524 14.68 -29.05 5.80
CA ASN A 524 13.68 -29.66 4.94
C ASN A 524 12.22 -29.22 5.21
N LYS A 525 11.99 -28.36 6.21
CA LYS A 525 10.67 -27.73 6.48
C LYS A 525 10.43 -26.46 5.67
N SER A 526 11.41 -26.01 4.87
CA SER A 526 11.25 -24.94 3.91
C SER A 526 10.61 -25.46 2.64
N LEU A 527 9.68 -24.67 2.09
CA LEU A 527 8.84 -25.07 0.96
C LEU A 527 8.82 -24.00 -0.11
N ASN A 528 8.79 -24.45 -1.35
CA ASN A 528 8.50 -23.61 -2.50
C ASN A 528 7.43 -24.28 -3.38
N LYS A 529 6.71 -23.49 -4.16
CA LYS A 529 5.68 -24.03 -5.02
C LYS A 529 6.25 -24.41 -6.37
N SER A 530 5.99 -25.64 -6.79
CA SER A 530 6.42 -26.13 -8.09
C SER A 530 5.53 -25.58 -9.19
N GLU A 531 6.13 -24.95 -10.19
CA GLU A 531 5.41 -24.41 -11.37
C GLU A 531 4.80 -25.52 -12.24
N LYS A 532 5.32 -26.75 -12.17
CA LYS A 532 4.89 -27.86 -13.05
C LYS A 532 3.56 -28.49 -12.64
N ASP A 533 3.36 -28.69 -11.34
CA ASP A 533 2.22 -29.44 -10.80
C ASP A 533 1.44 -28.65 -9.73
N ASN A 534 1.85 -27.39 -9.49
CA ASN A 534 1.22 -26.49 -8.54
C ASN A 534 1.15 -27.04 -7.09
N THR A 535 2.09 -27.93 -6.72
CA THR A 535 2.21 -28.52 -5.38
C THR A 535 3.37 -27.89 -4.60
N TRP A 536 3.27 -27.91 -3.27
CA TRP A 536 4.37 -27.49 -2.39
C TRP A 536 5.43 -28.59 -2.35
N LYS A 537 6.70 -28.19 -2.47
CA LYS A 537 7.85 -29.10 -2.43
C LYS A 537 8.91 -28.53 -1.50
N GLN A 538 9.64 -29.43 -0.86
CA GLN A 538 10.79 -29.08 -0.04
C GLN A 538 11.85 -28.37 -0.90
N ASP A 539 12.28 -27.21 -0.42
CA ASP A 539 13.25 -26.36 -1.10
C ASP A 539 13.92 -25.46 -0.05
N ASP A 540 15.23 -25.59 0.11
CA ASP A 540 16.00 -24.83 1.09
C ASP A 540 15.94 -23.30 0.83
N SER A 541 15.72 -22.89 -0.41
CA SER A 541 15.51 -21.51 -0.81
C SER A 541 14.01 -21.06 -0.72
N GLY A 542 13.15 -21.91 -0.21
CA GLY A 542 11.72 -21.68 -0.14
C GLY A 542 11.35 -20.46 0.70
N PHE A 543 10.33 -19.73 0.26
CA PHE A 543 9.83 -18.54 0.97
C PHE A 543 8.79 -18.87 2.05
N LEU A 544 8.34 -20.11 2.14
CA LEU A 544 7.43 -20.63 3.17
C LEU A 544 8.16 -21.68 4.02
N LYS A 545 8.10 -21.54 5.34
CA LYS A 545 8.56 -22.58 6.28
C LYS A 545 7.43 -22.96 7.22
N VAL A 546 7.25 -24.29 7.40
CA VAL A 546 6.22 -24.83 8.31
C VAL A 546 6.92 -25.51 9.47
N VAL A 547 6.76 -24.98 10.68
CA VAL A 547 7.37 -25.50 11.90
C VAL A 547 6.31 -26.04 12.86
N TYR A 548 6.67 -27.11 13.53
CA TYR A 548 5.86 -27.82 14.52
C TYR A 548 6.79 -28.42 15.55
N GLN A 549 6.25 -28.97 16.64
CA GLN A 549 7.01 -29.53 17.74
C GLN A 549 8.03 -30.56 17.27
N THR A 550 9.22 -30.48 17.84
CA THR A 550 10.33 -31.42 17.64
C THR A 550 10.74 -31.99 18.98
N GLU A 551 11.56 -33.03 19.00
CA GLU A 551 12.12 -33.55 20.22
C GLU A 551 13.07 -32.53 20.85
N GLU A 552 12.79 -32.12 22.09
CA GLU A 552 13.61 -31.18 22.85
C GLU A 552 13.83 -31.71 24.26
N GLN A 553 15.07 -31.78 24.69
CA GLN A 553 15.48 -32.32 26.03
C GLN A 553 14.91 -33.71 26.34
N GLY A 554 14.77 -34.56 25.30
CA GLY A 554 14.24 -35.93 25.46
C GLY A 554 12.72 -35.99 25.56
N TYR A 555 12.02 -34.90 25.29
CA TYR A 555 10.56 -34.82 25.26
C TYR A 555 10.05 -34.42 23.88
N PHE A 556 9.08 -35.15 23.35
CA PHE A 556 8.41 -34.81 22.11
C PHE A 556 6.99 -34.33 22.44
N ALA A 557 6.75 -33.04 22.29
CA ALA A 557 5.48 -32.39 22.59
C ALA A 557 4.44 -32.62 21.47
N ARG A 558 3.16 -32.53 21.82
CA ARG A 558 2.03 -32.60 20.90
C ARG A 558 1.48 -31.23 20.53
N SER A 559 1.54 -30.27 21.45
CA SER A 559 0.99 -28.93 21.30
C SER A 559 1.96 -27.90 21.87
N TYR A 560 1.65 -26.60 21.65
CA TYR A 560 2.43 -25.51 22.21
C TYR A 560 2.53 -25.58 23.73
N GLU A 561 1.42 -25.84 24.43
CA GLU A 561 1.40 -25.81 25.89
C GLU A 561 2.31 -26.90 26.51
N ASP A 562 2.24 -28.12 26.01
CA ASP A 562 3.10 -29.18 26.56
C ASP A 562 4.57 -29.02 26.15
N ALA A 563 4.84 -28.43 24.97
CA ALA A 563 6.19 -28.02 24.60
C ALA A 563 6.75 -26.96 25.56
N PHE A 564 5.96 -25.93 25.84
CA PHE A 564 6.37 -24.89 26.77
C PHE A 564 6.58 -25.40 28.21
N PHE A 565 5.67 -26.22 28.69
CA PHE A 565 5.77 -26.77 30.06
C PHE A 565 6.97 -27.69 30.23
N SER A 566 7.30 -28.51 29.24
CA SER A 566 8.40 -29.48 29.31
C SER A 566 9.75 -28.83 29.60
N ILE A 567 9.99 -27.65 29.05
CA ILE A 567 11.28 -26.92 29.17
C ILE A 567 11.25 -25.80 30.22
N ASN A 568 10.04 -25.41 30.72
CA ASN A 568 9.86 -24.29 31.62
C ASN A 568 9.30 -24.69 33.03
N LYS A 569 9.56 -25.90 33.47
CA LYS A 569 9.13 -26.36 34.77
C LYS A 569 9.53 -25.42 35.92
N PRO A 570 10.75 -24.81 35.94
CA PRO A 570 11.14 -23.85 37.00
C PRO A 570 10.24 -22.61 37.07
N LEU A 571 9.69 -22.13 35.95
CA LEU A 571 8.74 -21.01 35.95
C LEU A 571 7.45 -21.38 36.68
N LEU A 572 6.96 -22.62 36.47
CA LEU A 572 5.73 -23.13 37.08
C LEU A 572 5.85 -23.42 38.60
N GLU A 573 7.07 -23.53 39.11
CA GLU A 573 7.35 -23.64 40.56
C GLU A 573 6.92 -22.41 41.38
N LEU A 574 6.64 -21.27 40.69
CA LEU A 574 6.00 -20.10 41.32
C LEU A 574 4.59 -20.44 41.86
N GLY A 575 3.99 -21.53 41.40
CA GLY A 575 2.77 -22.10 41.94
C GLY A 575 1.47 -21.50 41.42
N HIS A 576 0.36 -22.01 41.94
CA HIS A 576 -0.98 -21.66 41.46
C HIS A 576 -1.34 -20.17 41.65
N ASP A 577 -0.78 -19.51 42.67
CA ASP A 577 -1.07 -18.08 42.89
C ASP A 577 -0.48 -17.20 41.79
N ALA A 578 0.61 -17.66 41.17
CA ALA A 578 1.21 -17.01 40.00
C ALA A 578 0.51 -17.40 38.67
N PHE A 579 -0.08 -18.58 38.64
CA PHE A 579 -0.78 -19.13 37.48
C PHE A 579 -2.21 -19.60 37.83
N PRO A 580 -3.15 -18.67 38.11
CA PRO A 580 -4.53 -19.00 38.45
C PRO A 580 -5.29 -19.74 37.37
N SER A 581 -4.90 -19.56 36.09
CA SER A 581 -5.49 -20.30 34.96
C SER A 581 -5.16 -21.79 34.97
N LEU A 582 -4.14 -22.20 35.72
CA LEU A 582 -3.76 -23.60 35.87
C LEU A 582 -4.50 -24.25 37.03
N THR A 583 -5.09 -25.39 36.85
CA THR A 583 -5.78 -26.14 37.88
C THR A 583 -4.78 -26.64 38.93
N LYS A 584 -4.89 -26.17 40.19
CA LYS A 584 -3.97 -26.45 41.30
C LYS A 584 -3.65 -27.95 41.46
N LYS A 585 -4.66 -28.81 41.35
CA LYS A 585 -4.49 -30.28 41.47
C LYS A 585 -3.54 -30.86 40.40
N TRP A 586 -3.69 -30.39 39.17
CA TRP A 586 -2.88 -30.88 38.06
C TRP A 586 -1.49 -30.26 38.02
N LEU A 587 -1.37 -28.98 38.40
CA LEU A 587 -0.08 -28.30 38.57
C LEU A 587 0.79 -29.03 39.62
N ASN A 588 0.24 -29.33 40.81
CA ASN A 588 0.98 -30.05 41.83
C ASN A 588 1.42 -31.44 41.34
N LYS A 589 0.54 -32.20 40.70
CA LYS A 589 0.90 -33.54 40.11
C LYS A 589 2.05 -33.42 39.11
N TYR A 590 2.07 -32.39 38.31
CA TYR A 590 3.11 -32.17 37.32
C TYR A 590 4.43 -31.79 38.01
N LEU A 591 4.42 -30.87 38.94
CA LEU A 591 5.60 -30.47 39.71
C LEU A 591 6.22 -31.62 40.51
N ASP A 592 5.36 -32.47 41.10
CA ASP A 592 5.77 -33.70 41.81
C ASP A 592 6.27 -34.83 40.87
N GLY A 593 6.20 -34.64 39.57
CA GLY A 593 6.63 -35.67 38.58
C GLY A 593 5.67 -36.84 38.42
N ASN A 594 4.43 -36.75 38.93
CA ASN A 594 3.45 -37.83 38.83
C ASN A 594 2.73 -37.90 37.46
N ILE A 595 2.85 -36.84 36.65
CA ILE A 595 2.33 -36.78 35.29
C ILE A 595 3.33 -36.07 34.41
N ASP A 596 3.28 -36.36 33.09
CA ASP A 596 4.08 -35.64 32.09
C ASP A 596 3.44 -34.31 31.65
N ALA A 597 4.16 -33.54 30.86
CA ALA A 597 3.71 -32.24 30.36
C ALA A 597 2.45 -32.36 29.49
N TYR A 598 2.32 -33.42 28.69
CA TYR A 598 1.13 -33.66 27.85
C TYR A 598 -0.15 -33.83 28.69
N LYS A 599 -0.13 -34.69 29.70
CA LYS A 599 -1.30 -34.87 30.59
C LYS A 599 -1.60 -33.62 31.41
N PHE A 600 -0.58 -32.85 31.76
CA PHE A 600 -0.74 -31.57 32.42
C PHE A 600 -1.37 -30.51 31.49
N ALA A 601 -0.90 -30.36 30.27
CA ALA A 601 -1.49 -29.46 29.29
C ALA A 601 -2.96 -29.76 29.00
N GLU A 602 -3.28 -31.06 28.81
CA GLU A 602 -4.64 -31.53 28.50
C GLU A 602 -5.65 -31.26 29.63
N ASN A 603 -5.24 -31.44 30.90
CA ASN A 603 -6.17 -31.44 32.03
C ASN A 603 -5.97 -30.25 32.99
N GLY A 604 -4.83 -29.59 32.95
CA GLY A 604 -4.42 -28.56 33.89
C GLY A 604 -4.70 -27.13 33.40
N VAL A 605 -4.78 -26.89 32.10
CA VAL A 605 -5.01 -25.57 31.52
C VAL A 605 -6.50 -25.26 31.49
N GLY A 606 -6.94 -24.28 32.29
CA GLY A 606 -8.34 -23.84 32.31
C GLY A 606 -8.65 -22.80 31.23
N SER A 607 -7.70 -21.92 30.93
CA SER A 607 -7.83 -20.86 29.92
C SER A 607 -6.47 -20.60 29.24
N LYS A 608 -6.36 -20.91 27.98
CA LYS A 608 -5.14 -20.69 27.18
C LYS A 608 -4.74 -19.20 27.09
N PRO A 609 -5.63 -18.24 26.78
CA PRO A 609 -5.26 -16.83 26.76
C PRO A 609 -4.82 -16.30 28.13
N SER A 610 -5.47 -16.74 29.23
CA SER A 610 -5.08 -16.33 30.58
C SER A 610 -3.70 -16.87 30.93
N LEU A 611 -3.39 -18.13 30.59
CA LEU A 611 -2.06 -18.70 30.77
C LEU A 611 -0.99 -17.88 30.05
N ALA A 612 -1.24 -17.46 28.81
CA ALA A 612 -0.32 -16.61 28.05
C ALA A 612 -0.03 -15.28 28.74
N ILE A 613 -1.06 -14.64 29.26
CA ILE A 613 -0.92 -13.39 30.04
C ILE A 613 -0.13 -13.65 31.34
N GLU A 614 -0.42 -14.75 32.04
CA GLU A 614 0.27 -15.12 33.28
C GLU A 614 1.76 -15.41 33.03
N ILE A 615 2.12 -16.05 31.92
CA ILE A 615 3.53 -16.21 31.53
C ILE A 615 4.22 -14.87 31.40
N LEU A 616 3.60 -13.89 30.74
CA LEU A 616 4.16 -12.54 30.60
C LEU A 616 4.27 -11.80 31.92
N LEU A 617 3.25 -11.87 32.79
CA LEU A 617 3.23 -11.22 34.08
C LEU A 617 4.28 -11.80 35.05
N ASN A 618 4.59 -13.08 34.96
CA ASN A 618 5.59 -13.75 35.80
C ASN A 618 6.99 -13.76 35.16
N SER A 619 7.17 -13.12 34.02
CA SER A 619 8.46 -12.96 33.36
C SER A 619 9.37 -12.02 34.18
N LYS A 620 10.67 -12.36 34.28
CA LYS A 620 11.65 -11.60 35.03
C LYS A 620 12.89 -11.31 34.18
N PRO A 621 13.50 -10.12 34.34
CA PRO A 621 14.78 -9.84 33.71
C PRO A 621 15.93 -10.56 34.47
N ASP A 622 17.03 -10.81 33.77
CA ASP A 622 18.29 -11.22 34.35
C ASP A 622 19.10 -10.03 34.92
N ALA A 623 20.27 -10.32 35.47
CA ALA A 623 21.18 -9.29 36.00
C ALA A 623 21.71 -8.35 34.88
N GLY A 624 21.68 -8.74 33.64
CA GLY A 624 22.05 -7.94 32.46
C GLY A 624 20.92 -7.07 31.93
N GLY A 625 19.71 -7.20 32.47
CA GLY A 625 18.52 -6.46 32.01
C GLY A 625 17.79 -7.11 30.83
N ASN A 626 18.15 -8.34 30.47
CA ASN A 626 17.42 -9.07 29.42
C ASN A 626 16.08 -9.53 29.97
N GLU A 627 15.00 -8.94 29.45
CA GLU A 627 13.63 -9.31 29.80
C GLU A 627 13.33 -10.77 29.43
N PHE A 628 12.36 -11.38 30.12
CA PHE A 628 11.89 -12.75 29.85
C PHE A 628 12.97 -13.83 30.06
N SER A 629 13.99 -13.61 30.92
CA SER A 629 15.12 -14.51 31.08
C SER A 629 14.82 -15.77 31.90
N ASN A 630 13.72 -15.81 32.67
CA ASN A 630 13.34 -16.92 33.53
C ASN A 630 12.52 -18.03 32.87
N TRP A 631 12.37 -17.99 31.52
CA TRP A 631 11.77 -19.04 30.72
C TRP A 631 12.43 -19.15 29.35
N GLN A 632 12.23 -20.27 28.68
CA GLN A 632 12.83 -20.58 27.39
C GLN A 632 11.76 -20.63 26.29
N VAL A 633 12.14 -20.25 25.05
CA VAL A 633 11.31 -20.39 23.86
C VAL A 633 11.43 -21.82 23.35
N PRO A 634 10.33 -22.54 23.04
CA PRO A 634 10.40 -23.85 22.43
C PRO A 634 11.26 -23.84 21.14
N LEU A 635 12.10 -24.87 20.98
CA LEU A 635 13.13 -24.91 19.95
C LEU A 635 12.56 -24.69 18.55
N TYR A 636 11.47 -25.38 18.18
CA TYR A 636 10.86 -25.26 16.86
C TYR A 636 10.38 -23.83 16.54
N ILE A 637 9.90 -23.09 17.53
CA ILE A 637 9.52 -21.67 17.37
C ILE A 637 10.78 -20.80 17.23
N LYS A 638 11.78 -21.04 18.07
CA LYS A 638 13.04 -20.29 18.06
C LYS A 638 13.73 -20.41 16.70
N GLU A 639 13.88 -21.63 16.20
CA GLU A 639 14.48 -21.90 14.88
C GLU A 639 13.67 -21.26 13.75
N GLY A 640 12.33 -21.37 13.79
CA GLY A 640 11.44 -20.71 12.84
C GLY A 640 11.59 -19.21 12.81
N LEU A 641 11.64 -18.56 13.97
CA LEU A 641 11.83 -17.11 14.09
C LEU A 641 13.23 -16.67 13.60
N LEU A 642 14.28 -17.44 13.90
CA LEU A 642 15.63 -17.17 13.40
C LEU A 642 15.71 -17.30 11.88
N TRP A 643 15.05 -18.30 11.30
CA TRP A 643 14.95 -18.41 9.84
C TRP A 643 14.18 -17.23 9.21
N LEU A 644 13.11 -16.78 9.86
CA LEU A 644 12.32 -15.65 9.37
C LEU A 644 13.12 -14.34 9.45
N ARG A 645 13.96 -14.19 10.50
CA ARG A 645 14.78 -13.00 10.72
C ARG A 645 15.72 -12.72 9.55
N ASN A 646 16.37 -13.76 9.01
CA ASN A 646 17.26 -13.71 7.87
C ASN A 646 16.48 -13.57 6.55
#